data_585a189531a9326cb23601a6f356ad44
#
_entry.id   585a189531a9326cb23601a6f356ad44
#
_cell.length_a   1.000
_cell.length_b   1.000
_cell.length_c   1.000
_cell.angle_alpha   90.00
_cell.angle_beta   90.00
_cell.angle_gamma   90.00
#
_symmetry.space_group_name_H-M   'P 1'
#
loop_
_entity.id
_entity.type
_entity.pdbx_description
1 polymer ?
#
loop_
_entity_poly.entity_id
_entity_poly.type
_entity_poly.pdbx_seq_one_letter_code
_entity_poly.pdbx_strand_id
1 'polypeptide(L)'
;MSSKPKPTSDAKDAGKDAGKDASKDAGKDASKDAAPAAPAPEKPPSKLQRLMLQATNSWQAPLLVIGTVGVAAALYYGLSSPPQDDFEGAIAQAEELIEDGEFKAARVVLFGLIAPNLEKAPPELIPRFHAATADYIAVQLRGVEFPAKENDDRIIDAYEKARDAGWGLTREQVKRYAASLVRVGRMQDAIAIVSATGDAAEAEQLRRKVRRDALMAILRGDDGGIARSPDALLTAIDEFRADPALPLAEEAWAVARAAEIRLASGRALDAGSRLLLDLRRLEGESDEGNETIEPEMFAELSGLLGEALRRQARFAEAKREFTHASTLAVPGSAVAGMIDVGLGRTLVALGEVEAAHEAFERTNKAEHTGRLRHEALLGRALTFALMNKDSDALRDFAALREHLLKGSHPDTVREVESVLLARVDAALAAELPAIALAYADIAATIRPTGGSAPEALFRLGTAARAEALRILDGVPKGTTIDPEDRAKVNRLLRRAGDSFAAHAATPEARAMQDGSVGTSLWLAADSYDLAGWRDAAIANFQAYIDVSPPDDPRRAEGFWRIAGLNHAEGAYDDAVRGYQQAINVSPTGPFAVRSVVPLARALASGGRSADALSLLQRVLDGDFGLQPSAIEYLDALDVMARLAFERGDAVKAAEYLREALQRRPDDLRGGELQFRLGESLDAIARAARRQAETGDVSVARRLQFERDAAARLNEARRAFEQSIVAFEKQTVPLDGLAVDMLRRAHLARANAAFDLGEFEQAIQLYEVVDRKYPEHAVSMIALIQIVNACDRLGDVSRAEIAHRRAQLRLAQLPNEAFLVGGGILARESWETWLANRPPSSRVASSVNSVPSATDEGGVP
;
A
#
# COMPACT_ATOMS: atom_id res chain seq x y z
N MET A 1 4.92 32.66 30.36
CA MET A 1 6.26 33.19 30.67
C MET A 1 7.20 32.46 29.73
N SER A 2 7.48 33.11 28.62
CA SER A 2 8.77 33.71 28.28
C SER A 2 9.86 32.66 28.04
N SER A 3 10.54 32.51 26.94
CA SER A 3 10.86 33.38 25.80
C SER A 3 11.55 32.56 24.71
N LYS A 4 11.25 32.89 23.47
CA LYS A 4 12.10 32.59 22.29
C LYS A 4 13.45 33.37 22.40
N PRO A 5 14.47 32.96 21.66
CA PRO A 5 14.89 33.86 20.60
C PRO A 5 15.11 33.20 19.22
N LYS A 6 15.03 34.09 18.26
CA LYS A 6 15.25 33.98 16.81
C LYS A 6 16.67 34.42 16.44
N PRO A 7 17.06 34.46 15.18
CA PRO A 7 18.34 34.05 14.63
C PRO A 7 19.24 35.24 14.22
N THR A 8 20.48 34.93 13.88
CA THR A 8 21.32 35.84 13.09
C THR A 8 22.03 35.08 11.95
N SER A 9 21.88 35.61 10.86
CA SER A 9 22.46 35.82 9.57
C SER A 9 23.95 36.13 9.54
N ASP A 10 24.47 35.98 8.32
CA ASP A 10 25.67 36.57 7.68
C ASP A 10 26.83 35.59 7.51
N ALA A 11 27.38 35.44 6.41
CA ALA A 11 27.54 35.99 5.08
C ALA A 11 28.94 35.64 4.59
N LYS A 12 29.06 35.42 3.27
CA LYS A 12 30.15 35.75 2.35
C LYS A 12 31.56 35.19 2.62
N ASP A 13 32.31 34.78 1.68
CA ASP A 13 32.57 35.11 0.27
C ASP A 13 33.84 34.35 -0.21
N ALA A 14 33.96 34.19 -1.50
CA ALA A 14 35.19 34.20 -2.32
C ALA A 14 36.09 32.93 -2.30
N GLY A 15 36.54 32.45 -3.33
CA GLY A 15 36.92 32.84 -4.69
C GLY A 15 37.56 31.66 -5.42
N LYS A 16 37.41 31.61 -6.72
CA LYS A 16 38.35 31.74 -7.85
C LYS A 16 39.72 31.10 -7.63
N ASP A 17 40.18 30.32 -8.54
CA ASP A 17 40.56 30.47 -9.91
C ASP A 17 41.31 29.22 -10.45
N ALA A 18 41.10 28.92 -11.68
CA ALA A 18 42.03 28.85 -12.81
C ALA A 18 42.93 27.63 -13.04
N GLY A 19 42.91 27.24 -14.28
CA GLY A 19 44.05 26.81 -15.10
C GLY A 19 43.80 25.45 -15.78
N LYS A 20 43.35 25.37 -17.03
CA LYS A 20 44.08 25.45 -18.33
C LYS A 20 45.30 24.48 -18.37
N ASP A 21 45.37 23.61 -19.27
CA ASP A 21 45.70 23.56 -20.64
C ASP A 21 46.13 22.16 -21.13
N ALA A 22 45.63 21.80 -22.27
CA ALA A 22 46.34 21.37 -23.51
C ALA A 22 47.15 20.05 -23.44
N SER A 23 47.13 19.14 -24.35
CA SER A 23 47.09 19.19 -25.82
C SER A 23 47.16 17.75 -26.36
N LYS A 24 46.51 17.48 -27.50
CA LYS A 24 47.00 16.91 -28.75
C LYS A 24 47.89 15.63 -28.67
N ASP A 25 47.70 14.63 -29.42
CA ASP A 25 47.51 14.44 -30.85
C ASP A 25 47.53 12.92 -31.18
N ALA A 26 46.80 12.62 -32.23
CA ALA A 26 47.09 11.74 -33.34
C ALA A 26 47.15 10.20 -33.19
N GLY A 27 46.31 9.55 -33.95
CA GLY A 27 46.76 8.58 -34.90
C GLY A 27 45.87 7.36 -35.11
N LYS A 28 45.07 7.43 -36.14
CA LYS A 28 44.71 6.49 -37.23
C LYS A 28 44.69 4.96 -37.04
N ASP A 29 43.56 4.51 -37.53
CA ASP A 29 43.26 3.38 -38.42
C ASP A 29 42.93 2.01 -37.84
N ALA A 30 41.81 1.59 -38.10
CA ALA A 30 41.29 0.49 -38.93
C ALA A 30 40.20 -0.36 -38.35
N SER A 31 39.04 -0.13 -38.89
CA SER A 31 38.07 -1.06 -39.46
C SER A 31 37.45 -2.21 -38.67
N LYS A 32 36.15 -2.15 -38.62
CA LYS A 32 35.12 -3.13 -38.96
C LYS A 32 34.37 -3.84 -37.86
N ASP A 33 33.08 -3.62 -38.00
CA ASP A 33 31.95 -4.45 -37.57
C ASP A 33 31.52 -4.39 -36.09
N ALA A 34 30.65 -3.43 -35.77
CA ALA A 34 29.74 -3.52 -34.67
C ALA A 34 28.42 -2.82 -35.03
N ALA A 35 27.32 -3.48 -34.68
CA ALA A 35 25.92 -3.04 -34.87
C ALA A 35 25.65 -1.65 -34.27
N PRO A 36 24.63 -0.91 -34.76
CA PRO A 36 24.40 0.48 -34.37
C PRO A 36 23.94 0.60 -32.93
N ALA A 37 24.67 1.37 -32.16
CA ALA A 37 24.29 1.82 -30.83
C ALA A 37 23.12 2.78 -30.91
N ALA A 38 22.16 2.63 -29.97
CA ALA A 38 21.05 3.54 -29.78
C ALA A 38 21.52 4.99 -29.55
N PRO A 39 20.82 6.00 -30.11
CA PRO A 39 21.20 7.39 -29.94
C PRO A 39 21.03 7.84 -28.48
N ALA A 40 21.97 8.62 -28.02
CA ALA A 40 21.94 9.28 -26.72
C ALA A 40 20.69 10.19 -26.58
N PRO A 41 20.12 10.35 -25.38
CA PRO A 41 18.92 11.16 -25.19
C PRO A 41 19.22 12.64 -25.49
N GLU A 42 18.49 13.17 -26.47
CA GLU A 42 18.47 14.60 -26.79
C GLU A 42 17.95 15.40 -25.58
N LYS A 43 18.58 16.54 -25.34
CA LYS A 43 18.12 17.49 -24.32
C LYS A 43 16.67 17.90 -24.59
N PRO A 44 15.79 17.93 -23.59
CA PRO A 44 14.39 18.32 -23.83
C PRO A 44 14.32 19.73 -24.41
N PRO A 45 13.50 19.93 -25.46
CA PRO A 45 13.37 21.21 -26.11
C PRO A 45 12.86 22.28 -25.15
N SER A 46 13.37 23.51 -25.29
CA SER A 46 12.95 24.66 -24.48
C SER A 46 11.43 24.92 -24.59
N LYS A 47 10.84 25.57 -23.60
CA LYS A 47 9.39 25.90 -23.60
C LYS A 47 8.94 26.59 -24.88
N LEU A 48 9.80 27.43 -25.47
CA LEU A 48 9.53 28.11 -26.72
C LEU A 48 9.54 27.17 -27.95
N GLN A 49 10.45 26.19 -27.96
CA GLN A 49 10.50 25.18 -29.01
C GLN A 49 9.32 24.20 -28.94
N ARG A 50 8.83 23.88 -27.73
CA ARG A 50 7.59 23.08 -27.58
C ARG A 50 6.35 23.83 -28.06
N LEU A 51 6.25 25.15 -27.81
CA LEU A 51 5.17 25.99 -28.34
C LEU A 51 5.21 26.11 -29.87
N MET A 52 6.41 26.24 -30.46
CA MET A 52 6.56 26.25 -31.90
C MET A 52 6.27 24.90 -32.57
N LEU A 53 6.68 23.80 -31.97
CA LEU A 53 6.36 22.45 -32.47
C LEU A 53 4.88 22.08 -32.36
N GLN A 54 4.17 22.58 -31.34
CA GLN A 54 2.72 22.44 -31.24
C GLN A 54 1.99 23.31 -32.26
N ALA A 55 2.50 24.51 -32.56
CA ALA A 55 1.91 25.41 -33.55
C ALA A 55 2.08 24.94 -35.00
N THR A 56 3.13 24.19 -35.32
CA THR A 56 3.41 23.72 -36.68
C THR A 56 2.71 22.43 -37.07
N ASN A 57 2.17 21.68 -36.10
CA ASN A 57 1.54 20.36 -36.33
C ASN A 57 0.00 20.40 -36.46
N SER A 58 -0.61 21.60 -36.34
CA SER A 58 -2.05 21.78 -36.53
C SER A 58 -2.24 22.74 -37.74
N TRP A 59 -2.74 22.19 -38.83
CA TRP A 59 -3.12 23.00 -40.04
C TRP A 59 -4.20 24.05 -39.72
N GLN A 60 -4.83 23.96 -38.55
CA GLN A 60 -5.80 24.92 -38.02
C GLN A 60 -5.15 26.14 -37.35
N ALA A 61 -3.88 26.05 -36.92
CA ALA A 61 -3.20 27.14 -36.23
C ALA A 61 -3.04 28.40 -37.06
N PRO A 62 -2.71 28.35 -38.38
CA PRO A 62 -2.68 29.55 -39.25
C PRO A 62 -4.07 30.17 -39.45
N LEU A 63 -5.12 29.33 -39.55
CA LEU A 63 -6.50 29.81 -39.69
C LEU A 63 -7.01 30.46 -38.41
N LEU A 64 -6.63 29.95 -37.26
CA LEU A 64 -6.99 30.53 -35.96
C LEU A 64 -6.24 31.84 -35.69
N VAL A 65 -4.96 31.92 -36.10
CA VAL A 65 -4.20 33.19 -36.02
C VAL A 65 -4.73 34.21 -37.03
N ILE A 66 -5.04 33.82 -38.24
CA ILE A 66 -5.65 34.73 -39.25
C ILE A 66 -7.07 35.12 -38.81
N GLY A 67 -7.86 34.19 -38.26
CA GLY A 67 -9.17 34.45 -37.70
C GLY A 67 -9.12 35.40 -36.49
N THR A 68 -8.21 35.17 -35.53
CA THR A 68 -8.06 36.08 -34.38
C THR A 68 -7.44 37.40 -34.70
N VAL A 69 -6.52 37.47 -35.65
CA VAL A 69 -5.98 38.74 -36.16
C VAL A 69 -7.04 39.46 -37.03
N GLY A 70 -7.85 38.72 -37.80
CA GLY A 70 -8.96 39.26 -38.56
C GLY A 70 -10.07 39.80 -37.65
N VAL A 71 -10.44 39.06 -36.60
CA VAL A 71 -11.41 39.55 -35.62
C VAL A 71 -10.84 40.69 -34.77
N ALA A 72 -9.57 40.63 -34.37
CA ALA A 72 -8.91 41.73 -33.67
C ALA A 72 -8.75 42.97 -34.56
N ALA A 73 -8.47 42.79 -35.86
CA ALA A 73 -8.43 43.89 -36.83
C ALA A 73 -9.85 44.45 -37.13
N ALA A 74 -10.86 43.58 -37.28
CA ALA A 74 -12.24 44.02 -37.45
C ALA A 74 -12.79 44.72 -36.19
N LEU A 75 -12.42 44.23 -34.99
CA LEU A 75 -12.71 44.88 -33.72
C LEU A 75 -11.90 46.19 -33.56
N TYR A 76 -10.63 46.23 -33.96
CA TYR A 76 -9.81 47.44 -33.91
C TYR A 76 -10.29 48.48 -34.91
N TYR A 77 -10.61 48.10 -36.15
CA TYR A 77 -11.15 49.04 -37.16
C TYR A 77 -12.64 49.38 -36.94
N GLY A 78 -13.44 48.48 -36.36
CA GLY A 78 -14.81 48.75 -35.93
C GLY A 78 -14.90 49.60 -34.67
N LEU A 79 -13.90 49.50 -33.77
CA LEU A 79 -13.81 50.26 -32.50
C LEU A 79 -12.98 51.56 -32.64
N SER A 80 -12.16 51.70 -33.67
CA SER A 80 -11.33 52.89 -33.87
C SER A 80 -12.00 54.01 -34.68
N SER A 81 -13.22 53.78 -35.16
CA SER A 81 -14.10 54.85 -35.62
C SER A 81 -15.31 54.83 -34.70
N PRO A 82 -15.31 55.48 -33.57
CA PRO A 82 -16.57 55.67 -32.84
C PRO A 82 -17.41 56.58 -33.67
N PRO A 83 -18.64 56.21 -34.06
CA PRO A 83 -19.70 57.17 -34.22
C PRO A 83 -19.87 57.68 -32.78
N GLN A 84 -19.44 58.92 -32.55
CA GLN A 84 -19.41 59.50 -31.20
C GLN A 84 -20.78 59.64 -30.56
N ASP A 85 -21.85 59.23 -31.22
CA ASP A 85 -23.25 59.48 -30.84
C ASP A 85 -24.22 58.31 -31.09
N ASP A 86 -23.85 57.14 -31.57
CA ASP A 86 -24.82 56.05 -31.80
C ASP A 86 -24.84 55.03 -30.63
N PHE A 87 -25.25 55.49 -29.43
CA PHE A 87 -25.50 54.64 -28.30
C PHE A 87 -26.68 53.65 -28.52
N GLU A 88 -27.65 54.05 -29.32
CA GLU A 88 -28.82 53.22 -29.62
C GLU A 88 -28.46 52.01 -30.45
N GLY A 89 -27.65 52.14 -31.48
CA GLY A 89 -27.13 51.05 -32.29
C GLY A 89 -26.19 50.11 -31.46
N ALA A 90 -25.35 50.66 -30.59
CA ALA A 90 -24.47 49.88 -29.72
C ALA A 90 -25.25 49.03 -28.71
N ILE A 91 -26.32 49.58 -28.10
CA ILE A 91 -27.16 48.81 -27.17
C ILE A 91 -27.91 47.71 -27.93
N ALA A 92 -28.48 48.03 -29.11
CA ALA A 92 -29.18 47.05 -29.95
C ALA A 92 -28.23 45.91 -30.37
N GLN A 93 -27.00 46.23 -30.75
CA GLN A 93 -25.98 45.22 -31.06
C GLN A 93 -25.65 44.36 -29.84
N ALA A 94 -25.58 44.93 -28.66
CA ALA A 94 -25.33 44.14 -27.43
C ALA A 94 -26.51 43.20 -27.13
N GLU A 95 -27.74 43.65 -27.31
CA GLU A 95 -28.95 42.83 -27.11
C GLU A 95 -28.97 41.64 -28.10
N GLU A 96 -28.65 41.85 -29.37
CA GLU A 96 -28.56 40.80 -30.39
C GLU A 96 -27.46 39.79 -30.03
N LEU A 97 -26.26 40.24 -29.66
CA LEU A 97 -25.17 39.38 -29.24
C LEU A 97 -25.51 38.56 -27.97
N ILE A 98 -26.33 39.10 -27.08
CA ILE A 98 -26.80 38.37 -25.87
C ILE A 98 -27.78 37.25 -26.29
N GLU A 99 -28.68 37.52 -27.21
CA GLU A 99 -29.62 36.53 -27.70
C GLU A 99 -28.96 35.41 -28.47
N ASP A 100 -27.93 35.73 -29.27
CA ASP A 100 -27.10 34.78 -30.02
C ASP A 100 -26.12 34.00 -29.15
N GLY A 101 -25.97 34.33 -27.86
CA GLY A 101 -25.05 33.65 -26.92
C GLY A 101 -23.58 34.07 -27.06
N GLU A 102 -23.29 35.13 -27.85
CA GLU A 102 -21.94 35.66 -28.06
C GLU A 102 -21.47 36.58 -26.91
N PHE A 103 -21.46 36.02 -25.69
CA PHE A 103 -21.23 36.77 -24.44
C PHE A 103 -19.89 37.52 -24.37
N LYS A 104 -18.85 37.04 -25.08
CA LYS A 104 -17.55 37.76 -25.11
C LYS A 104 -17.63 39.05 -25.89
N ALA A 105 -18.33 39.05 -27.00
CA ALA A 105 -18.56 40.22 -27.82
C ALA A 105 -19.53 41.19 -27.12
N ALA A 106 -20.65 40.68 -26.60
CA ALA A 106 -21.60 41.48 -25.82
C ALA A 106 -20.94 42.21 -24.65
N ARG A 107 -20.02 41.53 -23.94
CA ARG A 107 -19.26 42.13 -22.84
C ARG A 107 -18.39 43.31 -23.28
N VAL A 108 -17.73 43.18 -24.42
CA VAL A 108 -16.89 44.29 -24.98
C VAL A 108 -17.75 45.47 -25.31
N VAL A 109 -18.92 45.26 -25.92
CA VAL A 109 -19.85 46.35 -26.27
C VAL A 109 -20.43 47.02 -25.03
N LEU A 110 -21.01 46.26 -24.10
CA LEU A 110 -21.65 46.80 -22.89
C LEU A 110 -20.63 47.47 -21.93
N PHE A 111 -19.56 46.78 -21.58
CA PHE A 111 -18.65 47.26 -20.53
C PHE A 111 -17.38 47.93 -21.07
N GLY A 112 -17.02 47.70 -22.32
CA GLY A 112 -15.86 48.32 -22.96
C GLY A 112 -16.22 49.61 -23.74
N LEU A 113 -17.38 49.64 -24.37
CA LEU A 113 -17.80 50.78 -25.24
C LEU A 113 -18.82 51.67 -24.54
N ILE A 114 -19.94 51.09 -24.03
CA ILE A 114 -21.07 51.87 -23.53
C ILE A 114 -20.83 52.34 -22.09
N ALA A 115 -20.51 51.47 -21.15
CA ALA A 115 -20.40 51.80 -19.73
C ALA A 115 -19.41 52.95 -19.42
N PRO A 116 -18.20 53.06 -20.03
CA PRO A 116 -17.29 54.15 -19.78
C PRO A 116 -17.79 55.53 -20.28
N ASN A 117 -18.75 55.52 -21.20
CA ASN A 117 -19.29 56.70 -21.80
C ASN A 117 -20.75 56.96 -21.44
N LEU A 118 -21.30 56.27 -20.50
CA LEU A 118 -22.73 56.29 -20.13
C LEU A 118 -23.23 57.69 -19.73
N GLU A 119 -22.35 58.51 -19.15
CA GLU A 119 -22.64 59.90 -18.78
C GLU A 119 -22.93 60.82 -20.02
N LYS A 120 -22.48 60.39 -21.20
CA LYS A 120 -22.68 61.12 -22.45
C LYS A 120 -23.87 60.57 -23.25
N ALA A 121 -24.44 59.43 -22.81
CA ALA A 121 -25.57 58.82 -23.47
C ALA A 121 -26.86 59.65 -23.30
N PRO A 122 -27.78 59.65 -24.27
CA PRO A 122 -29.10 60.22 -24.08
C PRO A 122 -29.79 59.65 -22.88
N PRO A 123 -30.42 60.48 -21.99
CA PRO A 123 -31.04 59.97 -20.74
C PRO A 123 -32.07 58.85 -20.98
N GLU A 124 -32.72 58.84 -22.11
CA GLU A 124 -33.72 57.86 -22.54
C GLU A 124 -33.10 56.45 -22.85
N LEU A 125 -31.80 56.38 -23.14
CA LEU A 125 -31.12 55.13 -23.44
C LEU A 125 -30.46 54.48 -22.20
N ILE A 126 -30.25 55.24 -21.14
CA ILE A 126 -29.65 54.74 -19.88
C ILE A 126 -30.46 53.56 -19.28
N PRO A 127 -31.81 53.64 -19.20
CA PRO A 127 -32.62 52.53 -18.69
C PRO A 127 -32.49 51.27 -19.56
N ARG A 128 -32.43 51.38 -20.85
CA ARG A 128 -32.27 50.28 -21.81
C ARG A 128 -30.89 49.58 -21.63
N PHE A 129 -29.84 50.39 -21.43
CA PHE A 129 -28.51 49.85 -21.12
C PHE A 129 -28.51 49.02 -19.81
N HIS A 130 -29.22 49.50 -18.78
CA HIS A 130 -29.32 48.74 -17.52
C HIS A 130 -30.11 47.44 -17.72
N ALA A 131 -31.19 47.47 -18.50
CA ALA A 131 -31.95 46.27 -18.84
C ALA A 131 -31.09 45.25 -19.63
N ALA A 132 -30.36 45.72 -20.67
CA ALA A 132 -29.45 44.88 -21.44
C ALA A 132 -28.30 44.31 -20.58
N THR A 133 -27.80 45.06 -19.57
CA THR A 133 -26.81 44.56 -18.60
C THR A 133 -27.37 43.45 -17.72
N ALA A 134 -28.60 43.58 -17.25
CA ALA A 134 -29.28 42.53 -16.50
C ALA A 134 -29.50 41.28 -17.37
N ASP A 135 -29.95 41.47 -18.62
CA ASP A 135 -30.13 40.38 -19.59
C ASP A 135 -28.82 39.62 -19.86
N TYR A 136 -27.72 40.36 -20.05
CA TYR A 136 -26.40 39.77 -20.22
C TYR A 136 -26.03 38.78 -19.10
N ILE A 137 -26.16 39.19 -17.83
CA ILE A 137 -25.85 38.36 -16.70
C ILE A 137 -26.83 37.19 -16.59
N ALA A 138 -28.12 37.44 -16.73
CA ALA A 138 -29.18 36.44 -16.58
C ALA A 138 -29.11 35.35 -17.66
N VAL A 139 -28.85 35.70 -18.92
CA VAL A 139 -28.77 34.74 -20.03
C VAL A 139 -27.47 33.93 -19.99
N GLN A 140 -26.37 34.55 -19.59
CA GLN A 140 -25.11 33.84 -19.37
C GLN A 140 -25.21 32.77 -18.29
N LEU A 141 -26.08 32.94 -17.30
CA LEU A 141 -26.35 32.00 -16.23
C LEU A 141 -27.41 30.94 -16.58
N ARG A 142 -27.97 30.95 -17.80
CA ARG A 142 -28.97 29.97 -18.23
C ARG A 142 -28.34 28.56 -18.22
N GLY A 143 -28.93 27.66 -17.43
CA GLY A 143 -28.42 26.29 -17.25
C GLY A 143 -27.37 26.11 -16.13
N VAL A 144 -27.01 27.17 -15.42
CA VAL A 144 -26.23 27.06 -14.20
C VAL A 144 -27.20 26.73 -13.06
N GLU A 145 -27.05 25.54 -12.48
CA GLU A 145 -27.98 25.01 -11.48
C GLU A 145 -27.95 25.83 -10.17
N PHE A 146 -26.82 26.42 -9.83
CA PHE A 146 -26.60 27.24 -8.63
C PHE A 146 -25.74 28.47 -8.96
N PRO A 147 -26.32 29.56 -9.47
CA PRO A 147 -25.57 30.80 -9.65
C PRO A 147 -25.19 31.40 -8.30
N ALA A 148 -24.01 32.02 -8.24
CA ALA A 148 -23.60 32.75 -7.04
C ALA A 148 -24.58 33.89 -6.72
N LYS A 149 -24.96 34.09 -5.46
CA LYS A 149 -25.91 35.11 -5.01
C LYS A 149 -25.57 36.51 -5.50
N GLU A 150 -24.28 36.85 -5.57
CA GLU A 150 -23.81 38.13 -6.07
C GLU A 150 -24.23 38.41 -7.52
N ASN A 151 -24.47 37.39 -8.32
CA ASN A 151 -24.95 37.55 -9.70
C ASN A 151 -26.44 37.90 -9.71
N ASP A 152 -27.24 37.27 -8.85
CA ASP A 152 -28.65 37.59 -8.70
C ASP A 152 -28.84 38.99 -8.16
N ASP A 153 -28.05 39.41 -7.17
CA ASP A 153 -28.06 40.77 -6.63
C ASP A 153 -27.73 41.81 -7.73
N ARG A 154 -26.79 41.51 -8.63
CA ARG A 154 -26.42 42.36 -9.76
C ARG A 154 -27.52 42.41 -10.84
N ILE A 155 -28.22 41.32 -11.12
CA ILE A 155 -29.34 41.23 -12.03
C ILE A 155 -30.48 42.12 -11.51
N ILE A 156 -30.79 41.96 -10.21
CA ILE A 156 -31.84 42.71 -9.52
C ILE A 156 -31.54 44.22 -9.58
N ASP A 157 -30.32 44.63 -9.15
CA ASP A 157 -29.89 46.02 -9.13
C ASP A 157 -30.00 46.67 -10.55
N ALA A 158 -29.62 45.92 -11.58
CA ALA A 158 -29.68 46.42 -12.96
C ALA A 158 -31.11 46.58 -13.48
N TYR A 159 -32.02 45.63 -13.19
CA TYR A 159 -33.44 45.76 -13.55
C TYR A 159 -34.15 46.82 -12.69
N GLU A 160 -33.80 47.00 -11.42
CA GLU A 160 -34.31 48.08 -10.57
C GLU A 160 -33.91 49.45 -11.17
N LYS A 161 -32.67 49.65 -11.52
CA LYS A 161 -32.18 50.87 -12.16
C LYS A 161 -32.86 51.16 -13.50
N ALA A 162 -33.11 50.13 -14.32
CA ALA A 162 -33.83 50.27 -15.56
C ALA A 162 -35.25 50.73 -15.33
N ARG A 163 -35.98 50.11 -14.42
CA ARG A 163 -37.38 50.38 -14.07
C ARG A 163 -37.55 51.78 -13.41
N ASP A 164 -36.68 52.08 -12.45
CA ASP A 164 -36.75 53.36 -11.72
C ASP A 164 -36.46 54.52 -12.62
N ALA A 165 -35.69 54.28 -13.72
CA ALA A 165 -35.53 55.27 -14.80
C ALA A 165 -36.61 55.20 -15.89
N GLY A 166 -37.74 54.49 -15.66
CA GLY A 166 -38.91 54.48 -16.52
C GLY A 166 -38.94 53.45 -17.63
N TRP A 167 -38.07 52.49 -17.66
CA TRP A 167 -38.02 51.39 -18.66
C TRP A 167 -39.15 50.38 -18.42
N GLY A 168 -39.98 50.15 -19.45
CA GLY A 168 -40.98 49.07 -19.44
C GLY A 168 -40.34 47.72 -19.72
N LEU A 169 -40.19 46.88 -18.71
CA LEU A 169 -39.59 45.53 -18.85
C LEU A 169 -40.42 44.67 -19.80
N THR A 170 -39.77 43.98 -20.72
CA THR A 170 -40.41 42.97 -21.56
C THR A 170 -40.83 41.76 -20.73
N ARG A 171 -41.71 40.91 -21.25
CA ARG A 171 -42.17 39.70 -20.58
C ARG A 171 -41.02 38.78 -20.17
N GLU A 172 -40.03 38.59 -21.04
CA GLU A 172 -38.87 37.76 -20.73
C GLU A 172 -37.99 38.40 -19.65
N GLN A 173 -37.85 39.71 -19.64
CA GLN A 173 -37.15 40.45 -18.62
C GLN A 173 -37.87 40.32 -17.25
N VAL A 174 -39.22 40.42 -17.24
CA VAL A 174 -39.99 40.18 -16.02
C VAL A 174 -39.80 38.78 -15.48
N LYS A 175 -39.74 37.73 -16.33
CA LYS A 175 -39.48 36.36 -15.90
C LYS A 175 -38.07 36.24 -15.29
N ARG A 176 -37.07 36.81 -15.95
CA ARG A 176 -35.67 36.78 -15.47
C ARG A 176 -35.53 37.50 -14.12
N TYR A 177 -36.16 38.67 -14.02
CA TYR A 177 -36.13 39.48 -12.82
C TYR A 177 -36.83 38.77 -11.66
N ALA A 178 -38.03 38.26 -11.87
CA ALA A 178 -38.77 37.51 -10.88
C ALA A 178 -38.01 36.27 -10.39
N ALA A 179 -37.38 35.53 -11.29
CA ALA A 179 -36.55 34.37 -10.94
C ALA A 179 -35.36 34.75 -10.05
N SER A 180 -34.66 35.87 -10.31
CA SER A 180 -33.59 36.34 -9.44
C SER A 180 -34.08 36.82 -8.09
N LEU A 181 -35.21 37.54 -8.06
CA LEU A 181 -35.86 37.92 -6.76
C LEU A 181 -36.24 36.73 -5.89
N VAL A 182 -36.74 35.66 -6.49
CA VAL A 182 -37.06 34.41 -5.80
C VAL A 182 -35.80 33.78 -5.22
N ARG A 183 -34.71 33.70 -5.99
CA ARG A 183 -33.46 33.13 -5.52
C ARG A 183 -32.77 33.87 -4.37
N VAL A 184 -32.98 35.19 -4.29
CA VAL A 184 -32.50 35.98 -3.14
C VAL A 184 -33.51 36.09 -1.99
N GLY A 185 -34.69 35.44 -2.11
CA GLY A 185 -35.71 35.40 -1.04
C GLY A 185 -36.70 36.58 -1.06
N ARG A 186 -36.68 37.47 -2.09
CA ARG A 186 -37.58 38.63 -2.23
C ARG A 186 -38.87 38.26 -2.97
N MET A 187 -39.61 37.32 -2.39
CA MET A 187 -40.74 36.64 -3.00
C MET A 187 -41.95 37.55 -3.24
N GLN A 188 -42.24 38.45 -2.29
CA GLN A 188 -43.37 39.43 -2.46
C GLN A 188 -43.11 40.39 -3.62
N ASP A 189 -41.88 40.80 -3.78
CA ASP A 189 -41.47 41.67 -4.90
C ASP A 189 -41.61 40.95 -6.23
N ALA A 190 -41.24 39.67 -6.30
CA ALA A 190 -41.40 38.84 -7.47
C ALA A 190 -42.88 38.70 -7.88
N ILE A 191 -43.77 38.43 -6.93
CA ILE A 191 -45.22 38.34 -7.16
C ILE A 191 -45.77 39.70 -7.62
N ALA A 192 -45.37 40.82 -7.02
CA ALA A 192 -45.82 42.16 -7.38
C ALA A 192 -45.42 42.53 -8.83
N ILE A 193 -44.20 42.22 -9.23
CA ILE A 193 -43.69 42.49 -10.58
C ILE A 193 -44.49 41.72 -11.65
N VAL A 194 -44.70 40.42 -11.38
CA VAL A 194 -45.49 39.57 -12.30
C VAL A 194 -46.94 39.99 -12.38
N SER A 195 -47.56 40.46 -11.29
CA SER A 195 -48.93 40.91 -11.25
C SER A 195 -49.18 42.21 -12.02
N ALA A 196 -48.14 42.96 -12.29
CA ALA A 196 -48.21 44.19 -13.07
C ALA A 196 -48.26 43.96 -14.60
N THR A 197 -48.08 42.73 -15.08
CA THR A 197 -48.21 42.37 -16.52
C THR A 197 -49.68 42.24 -16.89
N GLY A 198 -50.15 42.97 -17.85
CA GLY A 198 -51.56 43.22 -18.15
C GLY A 198 -52.43 42.08 -18.74
N ASP A 199 -51.92 40.84 -18.89
CA ASP A 199 -52.64 39.68 -19.39
C ASP A 199 -52.98 38.73 -18.17
N ALA A 200 -54.27 38.57 -17.86
CA ALA A 200 -54.70 37.87 -16.65
C ALA A 200 -54.32 36.38 -16.67
N ALA A 201 -54.42 35.70 -17.79
CA ALA A 201 -54.09 34.26 -17.88
C ALA A 201 -52.58 34.00 -17.82
N GLU A 202 -51.82 34.82 -18.52
CA GLU A 202 -50.33 34.70 -18.50
C GLU A 202 -49.75 35.18 -17.16
N ALA A 203 -50.34 36.25 -16.59
CA ALA A 203 -49.98 36.69 -15.25
C ALA A 203 -50.24 35.58 -14.19
N GLU A 204 -51.33 34.83 -14.29
CA GLU A 204 -51.61 33.72 -13.42
C GLU A 204 -50.65 32.53 -13.60
N GLN A 205 -50.35 32.21 -14.86
CA GLN A 205 -49.33 31.17 -15.14
C GLN A 205 -47.96 31.56 -14.60
N LEU A 206 -47.55 32.82 -14.75
CA LEU A 206 -46.29 33.32 -14.23
C LEU A 206 -46.26 33.39 -12.69
N ARG A 207 -47.38 33.76 -12.04
CA ARG A 207 -47.53 33.69 -10.57
C ARG A 207 -47.34 32.25 -10.04
N ARG A 208 -47.98 31.29 -10.69
CA ARG A 208 -47.82 29.86 -10.36
C ARG A 208 -46.38 29.43 -10.47
N LYS A 209 -45.68 29.78 -11.56
CA LYS A 209 -44.28 29.52 -11.73
C LYS A 209 -43.42 30.15 -10.62
N VAL A 210 -43.66 31.41 -10.28
CA VAL A 210 -42.98 32.11 -9.19
C VAL A 210 -43.24 31.45 -7.85
N ARG A 211 -44.47 31.02 -7.51
CA ARG A 211 -44.79 30.27 -6.30
C ARG A 211 -44.04 28.92 -6.26
N ARG A 212 -43.98 28.22 -7.40
CA ARG A 212 -43.25 26.97 -7.52
C ARG A 212 -41.72 27.18 -7.34
N ASP A 213 -41.16 28.17 -8.02
CA ASP A 213 -39.77 28.55 -7.91
C ASP A 213 -39.43 28.98 -6.46
N ALA A 214 -40.35 29.66 -5.79
CA ALA A 214 -40.29 30.06 -4.41
C ALA A 214 -40.24 28.85 -3.46
N LEU A 215 -41.13 27.89 -3.66
CA LEU A 215 -41.11 26.65 -2.91
C LEU A 215 -39.81 25.88 -3.16
N MET A 216 -39.30 25.84 -4.39
CA MET A 216 -38.04 25.23 -4.71
C MET A 216 -36.84 25.89 -4.02
N ALA A 217 -36.83 27.24 -3.93
CA ALA A 217 -35.81 27.97 -3.17
C ALA A 217 -35.82 27.61 -1.69
N ILE A 218 -37.01 27.50 -1.11
CA ILE A 218 -37.24 27.05 0.27
C ILE A 218 -36.71 25.62 0.47
N LEU A 219 -37.04 24.70 -0.44
CA LEU A 219 -36.65 23.29 -0.38
C LEU A 219 -35.11 23.09 -0.53
N ARG A 220 -34.47 23.97 -1.28
CA ARG A 220 -33.01 23.97 -1.47
C ARG A 220 -32.24 24.70 -0.35
N GLY A 221 -32.89 25.51 0.43
CA GLY A 221 -32.25 26.39 1.41
C GLY A 221 -31.61 27.63 0.82
N ASP A 222 -31.97 27.99 -0.44
CA ASP A 222 -31.43 29.13 -1.18
C ASP A 222 -32.11 30.47 -0.81
N ASP A 223 -33.09 30.44 0.05
CA ASP A 223 -33.90 31.60 0.50
C ASP A 223 -33.18 32.47 1.56
N GLY A 224 -31.89 32.24 1.82
CA GLY A 224 -31.12 32.98 2.82
C GLY A 224 -31.45 32.60 4.27
N GLY A 225 -32.20 31.53 4.49
CA GLY A 225 -32.64 31.05 5.79
C GLY A 225 -31.67 30.01 6.40
N ILE A 226 -31.86 29.80 7.70
CA ILE A 226 -31.24 28.70 8.45
C ILE A 226 -31.78 27.38 7.89
N ALA A 227 -30.94 26.33 7.82
CA ALA A 227 -31.38 24.99 7.42
C ALA A 227 -32.69 24.58 8.09
N ARG A 228 -33.76 24.41 7.30
CA ARG A 228 -35.09 24.14 7.81
C ARG A 228 -35.19 22.67 8.18
N SER A 229 -35.98 22.38 9.25
CA SER A 229 -36.28 20.99 9.61
C SER A 229 -37.17 20.36 8.52
N PRO A 230 -37.11 19.02 8.34
CA PRO A 230 -38.01 18.32 7.41
C PRO A 230 -39.49 18.67 7.61
N ASP A 231 -39.92 18.88 8.85
CA ASP A 231 -41.31 19.25 9.16
C ASP A 231 -41.66 20.66 8.68
N ALA A 232 -40.72 21.62 8.76
CA ALA A 232 -40.93 22.96 8.22
C ALA A 232 -41.01 22.96 6.70
N LEU A 233 -40.23 22.11 6.04
CA LEU A 233 -40.32 21.94 4.57
C LEU A 233 -41.62 21.29 4.15
N LEU A 234 -42.10 20.28 4.89
CA LEU A 234 -43.39 19.65 4.63
C LEU A 234 -44.55 20.63 4.86
N THR A 235 -44.50 21.48 5.90
CA THR A 235 -45.46 22.53 6.12
C THR A 235 -45.52 23.52 4.95
N ALA A 236 -44.39 23.93 4.41
CA ALA A 236 -44.36 24.83 3.23
C ALA A 236 -45.00 24.19 1.98
N ILE A 237 -44.84 22.88 1.80
CA ILE A 237 -45.49 22.12 0.73
C ILE A 237 -47.01 22.02 0.98
N ASP A 238 -47.43 21.76 2.22
CA ASP A 238 -48.87 21.68 2.58
C ASP A 238 -49.54 23.04 2.40
N GLU A 239 -48.87 24.14 2.74
CA GLU A 239 -49.35 25.51 2.44
C GLU A 239 -49.47 25.78 0.93
N PHE A 240 -48.51 25.29 0.13
CA PHE A 240 -48.60 25.39 -1.34
C PHE A 240 -49.78 24.58 -1.90
N ARG A 241 -50.03 23.36 -1.36
CA ARG A 241 -51.13 22.48 -1.77
C ARG A 241 -52.49 22.98 -1.31
N ALA A 242 -52.56 23.88 -0.33
CA ALA A 242 -53.82 24.43 0.19
C ALA A 242 -54.49 25.42 -0.74
N ASP A 243 -53.84 25.80 -1.86
CA ASP A 243 -54.44 26.70 -2.86
C ASP A 243 -55.53 25.98 -3.68
N PRO A 244 -56.83 26.33 -3.53
CA PRO A 244 -57.95 25.67 -4.22
C PRO A 244 -57.89 25.81 -5.75
N ALA A 245 -57.08 26.71 -6.30
CA ALA A 245 -56.89 26.91 -7.74
C ALA A 245 -55.63 26.24 -8.26
N LEU A 246 -54.98 25.39 -7.45
CA LEU A 246 -53.76 24.70 -7.85
C LEU A 246 -54.06 23.63 -8.91
N PRO A 247 -53.41 23.68 -10.08
CA PRO A 247 -53.57 22.67 -11.12
C PRO A 247 -53.13 21.27 -10.60
N LEU A 248 -53.78 20.23 -11.07
CA LEU A 248 -53.48 18.84 -10.71
C LEU A 248 -51.99 18.48 -10.97
N ALA A 249 -51.42 18.97 -12.05
CA ALA A 249 -49.99 18.73 -12.35
C ALA A 249 -49.03 19.37 -11.34
N GLU A 250 -49.36 20.58 -10.84
CA GLU A 250 -48.56 21.22 -9.79
C GLU A 250 -48.77 20.57 -8.43
N GLU A 251 -49.97 20.10 -8.16
CA GLU A 251 -50.23 19.31 -6.94
C GLU A 251 -49.47 17.98 -6.97
N ALA A 252 -49.51 17.24 -8.08
CA ALA A 252 -48.76 16.02 -8.26
C ALA A 252 -47.26 16.22 -8.04
N TRP A 253 -46.72 17.32 -8.58
CA TRP A 253 -45.33 17.72 -8.36
C TRP A 253 -45.04 17.99 -6.86
N ALA A 254 -45.94 18.70 -6.16
CA ALA A 254 -45.78 18.98 -4.74
C ALA A 254 -45.82 17.71 -3.89
N VAL A 255 -46.69 16.74 -4.25
CA VAL A 255 -46.78 15.42 -3.63
C VAL A 255 -45.44 14.66 -3.79
N ALA A 256 -44.83 14.68 -4.98
CA ALA A 256 -43.53 14.07 -5.24
C ALA A 256 -42.45 14.66 -4.31
N ARG A 257 -42.37 16.00 -4.21
CA ARG A 257 -41.39 16.68 -3.31
C ARG A 257 -41.62 16.34 -1.83
N ALA A 258 -42.87 16.26 -1.39
CA ALA A 258 -43.20 15.85 -0.03
C ALA A 258 -42.77 14.41 0.27
N ALA A 259 -42.91 13.52 -0.70
CA ALA A 259 -42.48 12.14 -0.57
C ALA A 259 -40.95 12.03 -0.48
N GLU A 260 -40.23 12.78 -1.30
CA GLU A 260 -38.75 12.82 -1.25
C GLU A 260 -38.24 13.27 0.12
N ILE A 261 -38.83 14.34 0.70
CA ILE A 261 -38.43 14.83 2.03
C ILE A 261 -38.69 13.77 3.10
N ARG A 262 -39.86 13.10 3.05
CA ARG A 262 -40.17 12.03 3.99
C ARG A 262 -39.22 10.86 3.85
N LEU A 263 -38.89 10.47 2.63
CA LEU A 263 -37.86 9.43 2.36
C LEU A 263 -36.49 9.84 2.85
N ALA A 264 -36.06 11.08 2.55
CA ALA A 264 -34.77 11.60 2.99
C ALA A 264 -34.64 11.67 4.52
N SER A 265 -35.77 11.96 5.21
CA SER A 265 -35.85 11.98 6.69
C SER A 265 -36.09 10.61 7.33
N GLY A 266 -36.00 9.50 6.57
CA GLY A 266 -36.19 8.14 7.09
C GLY A 266 -37.63 7.72 7.35
N ARG A 267 -38.62 8.53 6.97
CA ARG A 267 -40.09 8.30 7.22
C ARG A 267 -40.72 7.50 6.08
N ALA A 268 -40.11 6.36 5.70
CA ALA A 268 -40.56 5.56 4.57
C ALA A 268 -42.02 5.05 4.69
N LEU A 269 -42.50 4.72 5.92
CA LEU A 269 -43.86 4.26 6.14
C LEU A 269 -44.86 5.39 5.89
N ASP A 270 -44.62 6.61 6.40
CA ASP A 270 -45.47 7.79 6.19
C ASP A 270 -45.45 8.20 4.70
N ALA A 271 -44.28 8.19 4.07
CA ALA A 271 -44.18 8.46 2.64
C ALA A 271 -45.01 7.51 1.80
N GLY A 272 -44.88 6.19 2.00
CA GLY A 272 -45.62 5.18 1.25
C GLY A 272 -47.15 5.26 1.48
N SER A 273 -47.57 5.47 2.72
CA SER A 273 -48.99 5.54 3.05
C SER A 273 -49.65 6.76 2.41
N ARG A 274 -49.01 7.93 2.46
CA ARG A 274 -49.55 9.16 1.85
C ARG A 274 -49.49 9.12 0.33
N LEU A 275 -48.39 8.67 -0.25
CA LEU A 275 -48.28 8.52 -1.70
C LEU A 275 -49.36 7.63 -2.27
N LEU A 276 -49.69 6.49 -1.61
CA LEU A 276 -50.72 5.59 -2.08
C LEU A 276 -52.08 6.25 -2.12
N LEU A 277 -52.41 7.10 -1.12
CA LEU A 277 -53.64 7.85 -1.08
C LEU A 277 -53.70 8.98 -2.11
N ASP A 278 -52.60 9.75 -2.20
CA ASP A 278 -52.53 10.87 -3.16
C ASP A 278 -52.55 10.33 -4.60
N LEU A 279 -51.84 9.23 -4.92
CA LEU A 279 -51.85 8.61 -6.26
C LEU A 279 -53.25 8.24 -6.69
N ARG A 280 -53.97 7.47 -5.86
CA ARG A 280 -55.33 7.05 -6.18
C ARG A 280 -56.28 8.22 -6.42
N ARG A 281 -56.15 9.29 -5.63
CA ARG A 281 -56.95 10.51 -5.79
C ARG A 281 -56.56 11.22 -7.10
N LEU A 282 -55.28 11.43 -7.37
CA LEU A 282 -54.79 12.12 -8.60
C LEU A 282 -55.15 11.35 -9.86
N GLU A 283 -55.08 10.00 -9.85
CA GLU A 283 -55.56 9.17 -10.96
C GLU A 283 -57.03 9.37 -11.21
N GLY A 284 -57.88 9.29 -10.19
CA GLY A 284 -59.34 9.48 -10.33
C GLY A 284 -59.69 10.88 -10.83
N GLU A 285 -59.08 11.93 -10.28
CA GLU A 285 -59.34 13.32 -10.71
C GLU A 285 -58.80 13.62 -12.11
N SER A 286 -57.70 12.98 -12.54
CA SER A 286 -57.15 13.11 -13.90
C SER A 286 -58.03 12.42 -14.95
N ASP A 287 -58.66 11.29 -14.60
CA ASP A 287 -59.55 10.54 -15.51
C ASP A 287 -60.92 11.19 -15.66
N GLU A 288 -61.47 11.85 -14.57
CA GLU A 288 -62.76 12.48 -14.54
C GLU A 288 -62.76 13.95 -14.97
N GLY A 289 -61.58 14.60 -15.05
CA GLY A 289 -61.41 16.04 -15.26
C GLY A 289 -60.92 16.46 -16.62
N ASN A 290 -60.96 17.81 -16.85
CA ASN A 290 -60.37 18.43 -18.06
C ASN A 290 -58.83 18.65 -17.92
N GLU A 291 -58.26 18.36 -16.79
CA GLU A 291 -56.81 18.52 -16.55
C GLU A 291 -56.14 17.16 -16.53
N THR A 292 -55.20 16.90 -17.41
CA THR A 292 -54.45 15.66 -17.49
C THR A 292 -53.04 15.86 -16.88
N ILE A 293 -52.66 14.89 -16.00
CA ILE A 293 -51.31 14.81 -15.47
C ILE A 293 -50.44 14.03 -16.50
N GLU A 294 -49.24 14.51 -16.77
CA GLU A 294 -48.31 13.79 -17.67
C GLU A 294 -47.96 12.40 -17.15
N PRO A 295 -47.91 11.38 -18.01
CA PRO A 295 -47.56 9.99 -17.60
C PRO A 295 -46.25 9.93 -16.85
N GLU A 296 -45.27 10.78 -17.20
CA GLU A 296 -43.98 10.82 -16.52
C GLU A 296 -44.05 11.26 -15.07
N MET A 297 -44.99 12.13 -14.71
CA MET A 297 -45.26 12.51 -13.32
C MET A 297 -45.87 11.34 -12.52
N PHE A 298 -46.75 10.55 -13.10
CA PHE A 298 -47.22 9.32 -12.48
C PHE A 298 -46.11 8.29 -12.34
N ALA A 299 -45.17 8.22 -13.32
CA ALA A 299 -43.99 7.40 -13.20
C ALA A 299 -43.11 7.82 -12.01
N GLU A 300 -42.91 9.12 -11.81
CA GLU A 300 -42.14 9.64 -10.67
C GLU A 300 -42.79 9.29 -9.35
N LEU A 301 -44.12 9.52 -9.22
CA LEU A 301 -44.86 9.18 -7.99
C LEU A 301 -44.84 7.69 -7.67
N SER A 302 -45.10 6.83 -8.67
CA SER A 302 -45.06 5.37 -8.51
C SER A 302 -43.61 4.91 -8.21
N GLY A 303 -42.61 5.53 -8.83
CA GLY A 303 -41.21 5.29 -8.51
C GLY A 303 -40.85 5.62 -7.05
N LEU A 304 -41.32 6.76 -6.53
CA LEU A 304 -41.18 7.14 -5.12
C LEU A 304 -41.92 6.20 -4.18
N LEU A 305 -43.13 5.70 -4.59
CA LEU A 305 -43.85 4.67 -3.84
C LEU A 305 -43.05 3.36 -3.81
N GLY A 306 -42.50 2.96 -4.92
CA GLY A 306 -41.59 1.81 -5.01
C GLY A 306 -40.38 1.95 -4.06
N GLU A 307 -39.75 3.14 -4.00
CA GLU A 307 -38.63 3.40 -3.08
C GLU A 307 -39.08 3.37 -1.61
N ALA A 308 -40.26 3.92 -1.30
CA ALA A 308 -40.85 3.84 0.04
C ALA A 308 -41.09 2.37 0.48
N LEU A 309 -41.61 1.53 -0.41
CA LEU A 309 -41.83 0.12 -0.16
C LEU A 309 -40.49 -0.65 -0.03
N ARG A 310 -39.51 -0.34 -0.86
CA ARG A 310 -38.19 -0.92 -0.77
C ARG A 310 -37.51 -0.65 0.57
N ARG A 311 -37.58 0.58 1.07
CA ARG A 311 -37.07 0.96 2.40
C ARG A 311 -37.82 0.32 3.56
N GLN A 312 -39.07 -0.11 3.34
CA GLN A 312 -39.85 -0.93 4.28
C GLN A 312 -39.56 -2.44 4.15
N ALA A 313 -38.59 -2.85 3.34
CA ALA A 313 -38.26 -4.23 2.99
C ALA A 313 -39.41 -5.00 2.31
N ARG A 314 -40.40 -4.31 1.75
CA ARG A 314 -41.54 -4.88 0.99
C ARG A 314 -41.13 -5.06 -0.48
N PHE A 315 -40.09 -5.84 -0.73
CA PHE A 315 -39.40 -5.91 -2.03
C PHE A 315 -40.28 -6.39 -3.17
N ALA A 316 -41.14 -7.35 -2.95
CA ALA A 316 -42.05 -7.87 -3.98
C ALA A 316 -43.09 -6.82 -4.43
N GLU A 317 -43.54 -5.96 -3.52
CA GLU A 317 -44.45 -4.87 -3.84
C GLU A 317 -43.67 -3.73 -4.49
N ALA A 318 -42.51 -3.38 -3.98
CA ALA A 318 -41.61 -2.39 -4.60
C ALA A 318 -41.27 -2.74 -6.06
N LYS A 319 -40.98 -4.01 -6.35
CA LYS A 319 -40.74 -4.50 -7.71
C LYS A 319 -41.93 -4.22 -8.63
N ARG A 320 -43.17 -4.49 -8.15
CA ARG A 320 -44.39 -4.22 -8.95
C ARG A 320 -44.57 -2.73 -9.25
N GLU A 321 -44.42 -1.87 -8.23
CA GLU A 321 -44.51 -0.42 -8.41
C GLU A 321 -43.42 0.13 -9.35
N PHE A 322 -42.17 -0.26 -9.20
CA PHE A 322 -41.11 0.14 -10.13
C PHE A 322 -41.34 -0.37 -11.55
N THR A 323 -41.84 -1.60 -11.71
CA THR A 323 -42.16 -2.14 -13.03
C THR A 323 -43.31 -1.37 -13.66
N HIS A 324 -44.36 -1.02 -12.91
CA HIS A 324 -45.42 -0.16 -13.39
C HIS A 324 -44.88 1.23 -13.77
N ALA A 325 -44.13 1.87 -12.88
CA ALA A 325 -43.52 3.18 -13.13
C ALA A 325 -42.67 3.20 -14.40
N SER A 326 -41.92 2.12 -14.67
CA SER A 326 -41.08 2.02 -15.88
C SER A 326 -41.88 1.99 -17.19
N THR A 327 -43.16 1.61 -17.16
CA THR A 327 -44.03 1.63 -18.34
C THR A 327 -44.54 3.03 -18.68
N LEU A 328 -44.51 3.93 -17.70
CA LEU A 328 -45.00 5.31 -17.84
C LEU A 328 -43.86 6.32 -18.07
N ALA A 329 -42.66 5.96 -17.66
CA ALA A 329 -41.50 6.85 -17.75
C ALA A 329 -41.00 7.03 -19.18
N VAL A 330 -40.55 8.22 -19.52
CA VAL A 330 -39.88 8.51 -20.80
C VAL A 330 -38.50 7.85 -20.82
N PRO A 331 -38.20 6.96 -21.80
CA PRO A 331 -36.91 6.28 -21.85
C PRO A 331 -35.73 7.27 -21.86
N GLY A 332 -34.75 7.04 -20.98
CA GLY A 332 -33.56 7.90 -20.87
C GLY A 332 -33.75 9.17 -20.04
N SER A 333 -34.97 9.44 -19.54
CA SER A 333 -35.20 10.57 -18.62
C SER A 333 -34.56 10.31 -17.23
N ALA A 334 -34.41 11.37 -16.45
CA ALA A 334 -33.93 11.24 -15.06
C ALA A 334 -34.89 10.40 -14.20
N VAL A 335 -36.19 10.48 -14.44
CA VAL A 335 -37.24 9.68 -13.77
C VAL A 335 -37.08 8.22 -14.12
N ALA A 336 -36.90 7.87 -15.38
CA ALA A 336 -36.63 6.50 -15.81
C ALA A 336 -35.35 5.95 -15.14
N GLY A 337 -34.27 6.75 -15.08
CA GLY A 337 -33.04 6.36 -14.43
C GLY A 337 -33.20 6.14 -12.92
N MET A 338 -33.95 6.98 -12.22
CA MET A 338 -34.28 6.81 -10.80
C MET A 338 -35.07 5.50 -10.57
N ILE A 339 -36.06 5.23 -11.42
CA ILE A 339 -36.88 4.00 -11.35
C ILE A 339 -35.99 2.77 -11.58
N ASP A 340 -35.14 2.78 -12.62
CA ASP A 340 -34.23 1.68 -12.93
C ASP A 340 -33.24 1.41 -11.80
N VAL A 341 -32.68 2.44 -11.16
CA VAL A 341 -31.81 2.27 -9.98
C VAL A 341 -32.59 1.69 -8.80
N GLY A 342 -33.79 2.18 -8.52
CA GLY A 342 -34.66 1.64 -7.46
C GLY A 342 -35.04 0.18 -7.72
N LEU A 343 -35.42 -0.14 -8.95
CA LEU A 343 -35.73 -1.50 -9.41
C LEU A 343 -34.50 -2.40 -9.25
N GLY A 344 -33.33 -1.97 -9.74
CA GLY A 344 -32.10 -2.73 -9.63
C GLY A 344 -31.74 -3.06 -8.19
N ARG A 345 -31.81 -2.09 -7.28
CA ARG A 345 -31.59 -2.31 -5.84
C ARG A 345 -32.61 -3.30 -5.23
N THR A 346 -33.87 -3.23 -5.69
CA THR A 346 -34.93 -4.14 -5.25
C THR A 346 -34.66 -5.56 -5.73
N LEU A 347 -34.25 -5.73 -7.00
CA LEU A 347 -33.92 -7.00 -7.60
C LEU A 347 -32.69 -7.65 -6.94
N VAL A 348 -31.68 -6.87 -6.58
CA VAL A 348 -30.54 -7.35 -5.78
C VAL A 348 -31.01 -7.93 -4.45
N ALA A 349 -31.92 -7.23 -3.76
CA ALA A 349 -32.49 -7.70 -2.49
C ALA A 349 -33.33 -8.97 -2.64
N LEU A 350 -33.94 -9.20 -3.81
CA LEU A 350 -34.69 -10.41 -4.15
C LEU A 350 -33.77 -11.55 -4.66
N GLY A 351 -32.49 -11.30 -4.87
CA GLY A 351 -31.53 -12.27 -5.43
C GLY A 351 -31.61 -12.42 -6.95
N GLU A 352 -32.35 -11.54 -7.64
CA GLU A 352 -32.50 -11.54 -9.11
C GLU A 352 -31.38 -10.70 -9.75
N VAL A 353 -30.15 -11.19 -9.66
CA VAL A 353 -28.93 -10.40 -9.93
C VAL A 353 -28.81 -10.00 -11.39
N GLU A 354 -29.14 -10.89 -12.34
CA GLU A 354 -29.07 -10.62 -13.79
C GLU A 354 -30.04 -9.53 -14.19
N ALA A 355 -31.29 -9.60 -13.72
CA ALA A 355 -32.30 -8.58 -13.99
C ALA A 355 -31.94 -7.22 -13.33
N ALA A 356 -31.33 -7.26 -12.16
CA ALA A 356 -30.80 -6.07 -11.51
C ALA A 356 -29.69 -5.42 -12.35
N HIS A 357 -28.77 -6.24 -12.89
CA HIS A 357 -27.70 -5.77 -13.75
C HIS A 357 -28.24 -5.04 -14.98
N GLU A 358 -29.27 -5.62 -15.64
CA GLU A 358 -29.91 -4.98 -16.79
C GLU A 358 -30.54 -3.62 -16.44
N ALA A 359 -31.15 -3.48 -15.29
CA ALA A 359 -31.73 -2.23 -14.84
C ALA A 359 -30.66 -1.15 -14.64
N PHE A 360 -29.56 -1.45 -13.94
CA PHE A 360 -28.45 -0.51 -13.77
C PHE A 360 -27.76 -0.18 -15.09
N GLU A 361 -27.65 -1.15 -16.01
CA GLU A 361 -27.04 -0.93 -17.32
C GLU A 361 -27.88 0.00 -18.19
N ARG A 362 -29.22 -0.04 -18.13
CA ARG A 362 -30.08 0.93 -18.83
C ARG A 362 -29.80 2.34 -18.38
N THR A 363 -29.76 2.59 -17.07
CA THR A 363 -29.43 3.91 -16.51
C THR A 363 -28.03 4.38 -16.91
N ASN A 364 -27.04 3.45 -16.90
CA ASN A 364 -25.68 3.80 -17.24
C ASN A 364 -25.50 4.16 -18.72
N LYS A 365 -26.27 3.52 -19.63
CA LYS A 365 -26.28 3.83 -21.06
C LYS A 365 -26.94 5.18 -21.40
N ALA A 366 -27.83 5.66 -20.55
CA ALA A 366 -28.53 6.93 -20.75
C ALA A 366 -27.68 8.18 -20.42
N GLU A 367 -26.38 7.99 -20.08
CA GLU A 367 -25.41 9.07 -19.85
C GLU A 367 -25.83 10.12 -18.81
N HIS A 368 -26.56 9.73 -17.79
CA HIS A 368 -26.93 10.61 -16.68
C HIS A 368 -25.70 11.20 -15.99
N THR A 369 -25.88 12.34 -15.35
CA THR A 369 -24.83 13.03 -14.59
C THR A 369 -25.13 12.98 -13.07
N GLY A 370 -24.17 13.43 -12.27
CA GLY A 370 -24.34 13.57 -10.83
C GLY A 370 -24.59 12.25 -10.09
N ARG A 371 -25.48 12.32 -9.10
CA ARG A 371 -25.74 11.22 -8.19
C ARG A 371 -26.31 9.97 -8.88
N LEU A 372 -27.20 10.13 -9.83
CA LEU A 372 -27.84 9.03 -10.53
C LEU A 372 -26.84 8.16 -11.29
N ARG A 373 -25.86 8.80 -11.92
CA ARG A 373 -24.73 8.08 -12.56
C ARG A 373 -23.91 7.27 -11.55
N HIS A 374 -23.64 7.85 -10.37
CA HIS A 374 -22.88 7.17 -9.34
C HIS A 374 -23.64 5.95 -8.81
N GLU A 375 -24.97 6.08 -8.59
CA GLU A 375 -25.82 4.99 -8.12
C GLU A 375 -25.95 3.87 -9.16
N ALA A 376 -26.03 4.20 -10.44
CA ALA A 376 -26.07 3.23 -11.53
C ALA A 376 -24.73 2.47 -11.67
N LEU A 377 -23.59 3.18 -11.62
CA LEU A 377 -22.26 2.57 -11.63
C LEU A 377 -22.03 1.68 -10.42
N LEU A 378 -22.43 2.12 -9.23
CA LEU A 378 -22.33 1.33 -8.00
C LEU A 378 -23.16 0.05 -8.10
N GLY A 379 -24.41 0.17 -8.55
CA GLY A 379 -25.30 -0.98 -8.73
C GLY A 379 -24.76 -1.98 -9.73
N ARG A 380 -24.24 -1.50 -10.86
CA ARG A 380 -23.61 -2.34 -11.89
C ARG A 380 -22.36 -3.04 -11.38
N ALA A 381 -21.47 -2.30 -10.70
CA ALA A 381 -20.27 -2.87 -10.09
C ALA A 381 -20.64 -3.97 -9.07
N LEU A 382 -21.64 -3.71 -8.22
CA LEU A 382 -22.13 -4.68 -7.25
C LEU A 382 -22.69 -5.93 -7.93
N THR A 383 -23.49 -5.78 -8.99
CA THR A 383 -24.05 -6.94 -9.71
C THR A 383 -22.98 -7.75 -10.42
N PHE A 384 -21.97 -7.12 -11.04
CA PHE A 384 -20.80 -7.84 -11.55
C PHE A 384 -20.10 -8.65 -10.46
N ALA A 385 -19.88 -8.05 -9.29
CA ALA A 385 -19.26 -8.75 -8.17
C ALA A 385 -20.11 -9.92 -7.65
N LEU A 386 -21.45 -9.79 -7.62
CA LEU A 386 -22.36 -10.88 -7.24
C LEU A 386 -22.39 -12.00 -8.27
N MET A 387 -22.15 -11.68 -9.55
CA MET A 387 -22.00 -12.67 -10.64
C MET A 387 -20.58 -13.28 -10.71
N ASN A 388 -19.71 -12.99 -9.75
CA ASN A 388 -18.29 -13.38 -9.73
C ASN A 388 -17.48 -12.89 -10.95
N LYS A 389 -17.88 -11.76 -11.53
CA LYS A 389 -17.17 -11.05 -12.61
C LYS A 389 -16.30 -9.92 -11.99
N ASP A 390 -15.37 -10.31 -11.10
CA ASP A 390 -14.62 -9.33 -10.28
C ASP A 390 -13.79 -8.36 -11.11
N SER A 391 -13.26 -8.74 -12.27
CA SER A 391 -12.51 -7.84 -13.14
C SER A 391 -13.37 -6.69 -13.68
N ASP A 392 -14.63 -6.97 -14.04
CA ASP A 392 -15.58 -5.96 -14.50
C ASP A 392 -16.05 -5.09 -13.34
N ALA A 393 -16.32 -5.71 -12.19
CA ALA A 393 -16.68 -5.01 -10.97
C ALA A 393 -15.59 -4.02 -10.54
N LEU A 394 -14.33 -4.46 -10.50
CA LEU A 394 -13.18 -3.62 -10.11
C LEU A 394 -12.96 -2.47 -11.08
N ARG A 395 -13.17 -2.67 -12.38
CA ARG A 395 -13.11 -1.60 -13.38
C ARG A 395 -14.16 -0.52 -13.11
N ASP A 396 -15.40 -0.92 -12.82
CA ASP A 396 -16.48 0.01 -12.56
C ASP A 396 -16.32 0.72 -11.21
N PHE A 397 -15.85 0.04 -10.16
CA PHE A 397 -15.49 0.68 -8.90
C PHE A 397 -14.33 1.67 -9.05
N ALA A 398 -13.33 1.37 -9.88
CA ALA A 398 -12.24 2.30 -10.17
C ALA A 398 -12.73 3.55 -10.91
N ALA A 399 -13.63 3.38 -11.89
CA ALA A 399 -14.26 4.50 -12.58
C ALA A 399 -15.12 5.34 -11.61
N LEU A 400 -15.88 4.69 -10.74
CA LEU A 400 -16.68 5.36 -9.71
C LEU A 400 -15.80 6.17 -8.76
N ARG A 401 -14.66 5.61 -8.30
CA ARG A 401 -13.68 6.34 -7.49
C ARG A 401 -13.21 7.63 -8.15
N GLU A 402 -12.86 7.59 -9.44
CA GLU A 402 -12.44 8.79 -10.18
C GLU A 402 -13.52 9.88 -10.22
N HIS A 403 -14.78 9.48 -10.32
CA HIS A 403 -15.90 10.43 -10.26
C HIS A 403 -16.08 11.00 -8.85
N LEU A 404 -15.99 10.16 -7.83
CA LEU A 404 -16.15 10.57 -6.43
C LEU A 404 -15.03 11.52 -5.98
N LEU A 405 -13.80 11.33 -6.43
CA LEU A 405 -12.66 12.19 -6.11
C LEU A 405 -12.80 13.61 -6.70
N LYS A 406 -13.64 13.81 -7.72
CA LYS A 406 -13.89 15.13 -8.33
C LYS A 406 -14.92 16.00 -7.59
N GLY A 407 -15.51 15.46 -6.55
CA GLY A 407 -16.49 16.10 -5.68
C GLY A 407 -17.78 15.30 -5.61
N SER A 408 -18.14 14.82 -4.42
CA SER A 408 -19.35 14.04 -4.17
C SER A 408 -19.83 14.25 -2.76
N HIS A 409 -21.13 13.99 -2.55
CA HIS A 409 -21.71 14.03 -1.21
C HIS A 409 -21.07 12.95 -0.31
N PRO A 410 -20.72 13.26 0.95
CA PRO A 410 -20.09 12.32 1.87
C PRO A 410 -20.87 11.01 2.08
N ASP A 411 -22.20 11.05 1.99
CA ASP A 411 -23.04 9.86 2.14
C ASP A 411 -22.86 8.87 0.98
N THR A 412 -22.73 9.38 -0.25
CA THR A 412 -22.44 8.53 -1.42
C THR A 412 -21.09 7.83 -1.27
N VAL A 413 -20.06 8.54 -0.78
CA VAL A 413 -18.75 7.95 -0.53
C VAL A 413 -18.85 6.84 0.52
N ARG A 414 -19.58 7.07 1.61
CA ARG A 414 -19.79 6.06 2.67
C ARG A 414 -20.54 4.81 2.16
N GLU A 415 -21.55 5.00 1.31
CA GLU A 415 -22.30 3.89 0.71
C GLU A 415 -21.37 3.00 -0.15
N VAL A 416 -20.60 3.61 -1.06
CA VAL A 416 -19.65 2.89 -1.93
C VAL A 416 -18.57 2.21 -1.10
N GLU A 417 -18.01 2.88 -0.10
CA GLU A 417 -17.02 2.30 0.81
C GLU A 417 -17.57 1.08 1.54
N SER A 418 -18.79 1.16 2.06
CA SER A 418 -19.45 0.03 2.75
C SER A 418 -19.58 -1.19 1.83
N VAL A 419 -19.99 -0.97 0.58
CA VAL A 419 -20.10 -2.05 -0.43
C VAL A 419 -18.74 -2.67 -0.73
N LEU A 420 -17.71 -1.84 -0.93
CA LEU A 420 -16.35 -2.32 -1.16
C LEU A 420 -15.81 -3.15 0.01
N LEU A 421 -15.99 -2.67 1.24
CA LEU A 421 -15.55 -3.39 2.45
C LEU A 421 -16.27 -4.74 2.59
N ALA A 422 -17.58 -4.80 2.31
CA ALA A 422 -18.32 -6.05 2.29
C ALA A 422 -17.79 -7.03 1.21
N ARG A 423 -17.35 -6.52 0.05
CA ARG A 423 -16.71 -7.35 -0.98
C ARG A 423 -15.33 -7.84 -0.58
N VAL A 424 -14.54 -7.02 0.13
CA VAL A 424 -13.27 -7.46 0.72
C VAL A 424 -13.49 -8.63 1.66
N ASP A 425 -14.46 -8.51 2.58
CA ASP A 425 -14.77 -9.56 3.56
C ASP A 425 -15.26 -10.85 2.85
N ALA A 426 -16.12 -10.73 1.83
CA ALA A 426 -16.59 -11.85 1.06
C ALA A 426 -15.46 -12.56 0.29
N ALA A 427 -14.53 -11.79 -0.31
CA ALA A 427 -13.40 -12.35 -1.04
C ALA A 427 -12.39 -13.03 -0.09
N LEU A 428 -12.16 -12.48 1.10
CA LEU A 428 -11.34 -13.12 2.12
C LEU A 428 -11.97 -14.42 2.62
N ALA A 429 -13.30 -14.44 2.84
CA ALA A 429 -14.04 -15.62 3.24
C ALA A 429 -14.03 -16.73 2.15
N ALA A 430 -13.93 -16.34 0.89
CA ALA A 430 -13.79 -17.24 -0.25
C ALA A 430 -12.34 -17.67 -0.55
N GLU A 431 -11.39 -17.31 0.32
CA GLU A 431 -9.95 -17.59 0.15
C GLU A 431 -9.35 -17.00 -1.15
N LEU A 432 -9.86 -15.83 -1.56
CA LEU A 432 -9.41 -15.08 -2.74
C LEU A 432 -8.71 -13.76 -2.36
N PRO A 433 -7.57 -13.80 -1.65
CA PRO A 433 -6.96 -12.60 -1.07
C PRO A 433 -6.45 -11.61 -2.11
N ALA A 434 -6.10 -12.04 -3.33
CA ALA A 434 -5.71 -11.14 -4.41
C ALA A 434 -6.88 -10.26 -4.87
N ILE A 435 -8.11 -10.81 -4.93
CA ILE A 435 -9.33 -10.07 -5.25
C ILE A 435 -9.70 -9.16 -4.08
N ALA A 436 -9.62 -9.67 -2.86
CA ALA A 436 -9.84 -8.86 -1.64
C ALA A 436 -8.93 -7.65 -1.61
N LEU A 437 -7.65 -7.81 -1.93
CA LEU A 437 -6.67 -6.74 -2.00
C LEU A 437 -7.06 -5.67 -3.03
N ALA A 438 -7.53 -6.09 -4.22
CA ALA A 438 -7.94 -5.16 -5.26
C ALA A 438 -9.15 -4.30 -4.82
N TYR A 439 -10.15 -4.89 -4.17
CA TYR A 439 -11.27 -4.13 -3.60
C TYR A 439 -10.82 -3.21 -2.44
N ALA A 440 -9.95 -3.71 -1.57
CA ALA A 440 -9.43 -2.92 -0.44
C ALA A 440 -8.62 -1.71 -0.91
N ASP A 441 -7.90 -1.81 -2.01
CA ASP A 441 -7.16 -0.72 -2.63
C ASP A 441 -8.07 0.44 -3.06
N ILE A 442 -9.21 0.11 -3.65
CA ILE A 442 -10.18 1.11 -4.05
C ILE A 442 -10.80 1.74 -2.80
N ALA A 443 -11.21 0.92 -1.81
CA ALA A 443 -11.82 1.40 -0.58
C ALA A 443 -10.91 2.36 0.20
N ALA A 444 -9.61 2.05 0.30
CA ALA A 444 -8.66 2.89 1.01
C ALA A 444 -8.37 4.24 0.33
N THR A 445 -8.71 4.39 -0.95
CA THR A 445 -8.39 5.57 -1.76
C THR A 445 -9.61 6.34 -2.26
N ILE A 446 -10.82 6.00 -1.80
CA ILE A 446 -12.07 6.53 -2.36
C ILE A 446 -12.44 7.92 -1.82
N ARG A 447 -11.90 8.34 -0.68
CA ARG A 447 -12.26 9.60 -0.03
C ARG A 447 -11.54 10.81 -0.66
N PRO A 448 -12.27 11.88 -1.06
CA PRO A 448 -11.66 13.06 -1.71
C PRO A 448 -10.71 13.86 -0.82
N THR A 449 -10.90 13.82 0.49
CA THR A 449 -10.20 14.66 1.47
C THR A 449 -8.93 14.01 2.05
N GLY A 450 -8.40 12.97 1.42
CA GLY A 450 -7.08 12.44 1.70
C GLY A 450 -6.94 11.57 2.97
N GLY A 451 -8.03 11.25 3.66
CA GLY A 451 -8.04 10.33 4.79
C GLY A 451 -8.73 9.01 4.43
N SER A 452 -8.04 7.87 4.58
CA SER A 452 -8.70 6.55 4.48
C SER A 452 -9.53 6.28 5.72
N ALA A 453 -10.66 5.59 5.57
CA ALA A 453 -11.41 5.11 6.74
C ALA A 453 -10.56 4.11 7.53
N PRO A 454 -10.66 4.10 8.87
CA PRO A 454 -9.96 3.12 9.68
C PRO A 454 -10.25 1.67 9.22
N GLU A 455 -11.51 1.36 8.98
CA GLU A 455 -11.94 0.04 8.52
C GLU A 455 -11.32 -0.36 7.18
N ALA A 456 -11.19 0.60 6.25
CA ALA A 456 -10.56 0.35 4.95
C ALA A 456 -9.05 0.07 5.09
N LEU A 457 -8.36 0.81 5.97
CA LEU A 457 -6.95 0.57 6.29
C LEU A 457 -6.73 -0.80 6.90
N PHE A 458 -7.56 -1.19 7.87
CA PHE A 458 -7.46 -2.50 8.52
C PHE A 458 -7.67 -3.64 7.51
N ARG A 459 -8.70 -3.55 6.67
CA ARG A 459 -8.98 -4.57 5.64
C ARG A 459 -7.93 -4.61 4.56
N LEU A 460 -7.37 -3.46 4.17
CA LEU A 460 -6.25 -3.40 3.23
C LEU A 460 -5.02 -4.15 3.79
N GLY A 461 -4.70 -3.91 5.06
CA GLY A 461 -3.64 -4.65 5.75
C GLY A 461 -3.92 -6.15 5.80
N THR A 462 -5.15 -6.53 6.12
CA THR A 462 -5.58 -7.93 6.20
C THR A 462 -5.47 -8.63 4.84
N ALA A 463 -5.96 -8.00 3.77
CA ALA A 463 -5.93 -8.57 2.43
C ALA A 463 -4.49 -8.68 1.88
N ALA A 464 -3.66 -7.65 2.09
CA ALA A 464 -2.26 -7.67 1.68
C ALA A 464 -1.46 -8.76 2.41
N ARG A 465 -1.67 -8.92 3.72
CA ARG A 465 -1.04 -9.99 4.52
C ARG A 465 -1.52 -11.37 4.08
N ALA A 466 -2.82 -11.54 3.86
CA ALA A 466 -3.38 -12.81 3.40
C ALA A 466 -2.81 -13.23 2.03
N GLU A 467 -2.69 -12.30 1.07
CA GLU A 467 -2.08 -12.61 -0.23
C GLU A 467 -0.59 -12.97 -0.11
N ALA A 468 0.15 -12.29 0.75
CA ALA A 468 1.55 -12.63 1.02
C ALA A 468 1.70 -14.04 1.61
N LEU A 469 0.87 -14.39 2.60
CA LEU A 469 0.90 -15.72 3.23
C LEU A 469 0.46 -16.81 2.25
N ARG A 470 -0.54 -16.56 1.40
CA ARG A 470 -0.96 -17.49 0.34
C ARG A 470 0.19 -17.83 -0.61
N ILE A 471 1.00 -16.83 -0.98
CA ILE A 471 2.18 -17.07 -1.84
C ILE A 471 3.21 -17.91 -1.09
N LEU A 472 3.46 -17.64 0.19
CA LEU A 472 4.40 -18.40 1.01
C LEU A 472 3.95 -19.85 1.20
N ASP A 473 2.66 -20.07 1.48
CA ASP A 473 2.08 -21.41 1.68
C ASP A 473 2.07 -22.23 0.38
N GLY A 474 2.07 -21.55 -0.78
CA GLY A 474 2.19 -22.19 -2.09
C GLY A 474 3.60 -22.72 -2.41
N VAL A 475 4.61 -22.37 -1.61
CA VAL A 475 5.97 -22.85 -1.83
C VAL A 475 6.12 -24.27 -1.28
N PRO A 476 6.52 -25.26 -2.09
CA PRO A 476 6.71 -26.64 -1.62
C PRO A 476 7.73 -26.72 -0.49
N LYS A 477 7.45 -27.52 0.54
CA LYS A 477 8.36 -27.72 1.66
C LYS A 477 9.71 -28.25 1.16
N GLY A 478 10.79 -27.58 1.57
CA GLY A 478 12.15 -27.93 1.19
C GLY A 478 12.66 -27.29 -0.11
N THR A 479 11.86 -26.41 -0.73
CA THR A 479 12.31 -25.58 -1.85
C THR A 479 12.56 -24.14 -1.40
N THR A 480 13.47 -23.46 -2.06
CA THR A 480 13.66 -22.00 -1.88
C THR A 480 12.63 -21.26 -2.69
N ILE A 481 12.01 -20.24 -2.09
CA ILE A 481 11.09 -19.35 -2.80
C ILE A 481 11.86 -18.60 -3.91
N ASP A 482 11.22 -18.44 -5.06
CA ASP A 482 11.75 -17.65 -6.16
C ASP A 482 12.06 -16.20 -5.70
N PRO A 483 13.19 -15.60 -6.12
CA PRO A 483 13.54 -14.23 -5.73
C PRO A 483 12.48 -13.17 -6.07
N GLU A 484 11.77 -13.33 -7.19
CA GLU A 484 10.70 -12.41 -7.60
C GLU A 484 9.48 -12.56 -6.68
N ASP A 485 9.06 -13.79 -6.38
CA ASP A 485 7.99 -14.07 -5.42
C ASP A 485 8.37 -13.59 -4.02
N ARG A 486 9.62 -13.79 -3.59
CA ARG A 486 10.10 -13.26 -2.32
C ARG A 486 9.99 -11.73 -2.27
N ALA A 487 10.42 -11.04 -3.34
CA ALA A 487 10.30 -9.60 -3.44
C ALA A 487 8.83 -9.14 -3.42
N LYS A 488 7.93 -9.88 -4.07
CA LYS A 488 6.47 -9.62 -4.05
C LYS A 488 5.91 -9.79 -2.65
N VAL A 489 6.24 -10.89 -1.97
CA VAL A 489 5.83 -11.16 -0.58
C VAL A 489 6.28 -10.03 0.34
N ASN A 490 7.55 -9.64 0.27
CA ASN A 490 8.08 -8.56 1.11
C ASN A 490 7.37 -7.22 0.86
N ARG A 491 7.04 -6.88 -0.39
CA ARG A 491 6.25 -5.67 -0.71
C ARG A 491 4.83 -5.74 -0.12
N LEU A 492 4.18 -6.91 -0.22
CA LEU A 492 2.82 -7.11 0.33
C LEU A 492 2.81 -7.05 1.85
N LEU A 493 3.77 -7.69 2.51
CA LEU A 493 3.90 -7.67 3.97
C LEU A 493 4.23 -6.26 4.48
N ARG A 494 5.12 -5.53 3.80
CA ARG A 494 5.39 -4.14 4.12
C ARG A 494 4.11 -3.30 4.01
N ARG A 495 3.39 -3.44 2.91
CA ARG A 495 2.12 -2.74 2.70
C ARG A 495 1.09 -3.06 3.78
N ALA A 496 1.02 -4.32 4.20
CA ALA A 496 0.18 -4.73 5.32
C ALA A 496 0.59 -4.01 6.61
N GLY A 497 1.89 -3.99 6.92
CA GLY A 497 2.44 -3.26 8.05
C GLY A 497 2.10 -1.78 8.03
N ASP A 498 2.34 -1.10 6.89
CA ASP A 498 2.03 0.32 6.69
C ASP A 498 0.52 0.59 6.91
N SER A 499 -0.36 -0.29 6.41
CA SER A 499 -1.82 -0.15 6.54
C SER A 499 -2.31 -0.35 7.98
N PHE A 500 -1.81 -1.35 8.68
CA PHE A 500 -2.15 -1.60 10.09
C PHE A 500 -1.61 -0.50 11.00
N ALA A 501 -0.38 -0.03 10.78
CA ALA A 501 0.20 1.07 11.52
C ALA A 501 -0.59 2.38 11.29
N ALA A 502 -1.00 2.64 10.04
CA ALA A 502 -1.86 3.77 9.71
C ALA A 502 -3.23 3.67 10.41
N HIS A 503 -3.87 2.48 10.43
CA HIS A 503 -5.10 2.25 11.19
C HIS A 503 -4.92 2.59 12.67
N ALA A 504 -3.89 2.05 13.31
CA ALA A 504 -3.61 2.31 14.72
C ALA A 504 -3.32 3.79 15.03
N ALA A 505 -2.89 4.57 14.03
CA ALA A 505 -2.62 6.00 14.15
C ALA A 505 -3.89 6.86 14.03
N THR A 506 -5.01 6.33 13.50
CA THR A 506 -6.25 7.11 13.31
C THR A 506 -6.86 7.54 14.65
N PRO A 507 -7.39 8.77 14.74
CA PRO A 507 -8.07 9.24 15.94
C PRO A 507 -9.29 8.38 16.30
N GLU A 508 -10.01 7.89 15.29
CA GLU A 508 -11.22 7.10 15.44
C GLU A 508 -10.91 5.73 16.08
N ALA A 509 -9.89 5.00 15.59
CA ALA A 509 -9.49 3.73 16.17
C ALA A 509 -9.03 3.90 17.62
N ARG A 510 -8.31 4.98 17.93
CA ARG A 510 -7.88 5.30 19.31
C ARG A 510 -9.05 5.64 20.24
N ALA A 511 -10.10 6.26 19.71
CA ALA A 511 -11.28 6.63 20.48
C ALA A 511 -12.15 5.43 20.84
N MET A 512 -12.13 4.35 20.05
CA MET A 512 -12.98 3.17 20.27
C MET A 512 -12.65 2.38 21.54
N GLN A 513 -11.39 2.40 22.00
CA GLN A 513 -10.91 1.68 23.21
C GLN A 513 -11.31 0.18 23.27
N ASP A 514 -11.51 -0.44 22.12
CA ASP A 514 -11.98 -1.82 21.94
C ASP A 514 -10.83 -2.83 21.73
N GLY A 515 -9.58 -2.39 21.88
CA GLY A 515 -8.38 -3.20 21.63
C GLY A 515 -7.97 -3.29 20.16
N SER A 516 -8.69 -2.65 19.24
CA SER A 516 -8.38 -2.67 17.80
C SER A 516 -7.01 -2.05 17.49
N VAL A 517 -6.62 -1.00 18.22
CA VAL A 517 -5.29 -0.37 18.11
C VAL A 517 -4.19 -1.36 18.45
N GLY A 518 -4.31 -2.08 19.57
CA GLY A 518 -3.34 -3.11 19.96
C GLY A 518 -3.23 -4.23 18.92
N THR A 519 -4.37 -4.70 18.42
CA THR A 519 -4.42 -5.71 17.36
C THR A 519 -3.69 -5.23 16.11
N SER A 520 -3.92 -3.99 15.69
CA SER A 520 -3.28 -3.44 14.49
C SER A 520 -1.79 -3.22 14.68
N LEU A 521 -1.35 -2.72 15.82
CA LEU A 521 0.09 -2.59 16.13
C LEU A 521 0.80 -3.94 16.12
N TRP A 522 0.15 -4.97 16.66
CA TRP A 522 0.68 -6.32 16.62
C TRP A 522 0.80 -6.86 15.20
N LEU A 523 -0.26 -6.73 14.39
CA LEU A 523 -0.27 -7.17 13.00
C LEU A 523 0.72 -6.38 12.14
N ALA A 524 0.88 -5.09 12.41
CA ALA A 524 1.89 -4.26 11.76
C ALA A 524 3.29 -4.77 12.06
N ALA A 525 3.60 -4.95 13.34
CA ALA A 525 4.89 -5.45 13.80
C ALA A 525 5.23 -6.83 13.21
N ASP A 526 4.29 -7.77 13.25
CA ASP A 526 4.45 -9.11 12.70
C ASP A 526 4.66 -9.10 11.18
N SER A 527 3.92 -8.23 10.47
CA SER A 527 4.08 -8.07 9.02
C SER A 527 5.44 -7.49 8.64
N TYR A 528 5.92 -6.49 9.37
CA TYR A 528 7.25 -5.91 9.16
C TYR A 528 8.37 -6.90 9.50
N ASP A 529 8.22 -7.69 10.57
CA ASP A 529 9.18 -8.73 10.96
C ASP A 529 9.32 -9.78 9.85
N LEU A 530 8.19 -10.31 9.35
CA LEU A 530 8.15 -11.25 8.23
C LEU A 530 8.74 -10.67 6.93
N ALA A 531 8.63 -9.37 6.72
CA ALA A 531 9.21 -8.66 5.58
C ALA A 531 10.70 -8.33 5.74
N GLY A 532 11.27 -8.55 6.95
CA GLY A 532 12.64 -8.18 7.28
C GLY A 532 12.86 -6.69 7.55
N TRP A 533 11.80 -5.94 7.87
CA TRP A 533 11.84 -4.50 8.20
C TRP A 533 11.95 -4.31 9.72
N ARG A 534 13.14 -4.54 10.25
CA ARG A 534 13.41 -4.65 11.69
C ARG A 534 13.03 -3.43 12.49
N ASP A 535 13.47 -2.25 12.09
CA ASP A 535 13.20 -1.01 12.84
C ASP A 535 11.71 -0.74 12.98
N ALA A 536 10.96 -0.92 11.89
CA ALA A 536 9.51 -0.78 11.90
C ALA A 536 8.83 -1.87 12.75
N ALA A 537 9.32 -3.11 12.70
CA ALA A 537 8.82 -4.19 13.54
C ALA A 537 9.04 -3.87 15.03
N ILE A 538 10.25 -3.49 15.42
CA ILE A 538 10.60 -3.11 16.80
C ILE A 538 9.72 -1.95 17.27
N ALA A 539 9.59 -0.89 16.46
CA ALA A 539 8.78 0.27 16.84
C ALA A 539 7.31 -0.09 17.07
N ASN A 540 6.72 -0.95 16.23
CA ASN A 540 5.33 -1.35 16.38
C ASN A 540 5.12 -2.37 17.51
N PHE A 541 6.06 -3.32 17.75
CA PHE A 541 6.02 -4.17 18.94
C PHE A 541 6.11 -3.34 20.22
N GLN A 542 7.00 -2.34 20.25
CA GLN A 542 7.12 -1.44 21.40
C GLN A 542 5.81 -0.65 21.61
N ALA A 543 5.25 -0.08 20.55
CA ALA A 543 3.98 0.63 20.62
C ALA A 543 2.83 -0.27 21.10
N TYR A 544 2.81 -1.54 20.68
CA TYR A 544 1.87 -2.55 21.21
C TYR A 544 2.05 -2.76 22.72
N ILE A 545 3.29 -2.96 23.18
CA ILE A 545 3.61 -3.13 24.60
C ILE A 545 3.15 -1.93 25.42
N ASP A 546 3.31 -0.71 24.89
CA ASP A 546 2.97 0.53 25.58
C ASP A 546 1.44 0.71 25.76
N VAL A 547 0.63 0.24 24.79
CA VAL A 547 -0.83 0.36 24.86
C VAL A 547 -1.53 -0.85 25.49
N SER A 548 -0.84 -1.98 25.59
CA SER A 548 -1.40 -3.22 26.12
C SER A 548 -1.49 -3.22 27.64
N PRO A 549 -2.50 -3.87 28.25
CA PRO A 549 -2.58 -4.07 29.69
C PRO A 549 -1.32 -4.78 30.24
N PRO A 550 -0.91 -4.45 31.47
CA PRO A 550 0.30 -5.04 32.05
C PRO A 550 0.28 -6.59 32.18
N ASP A 551 -0.90 -7.16 32.25
CA ASP A 551 -1.17 -8.60 32.38
C ASP A 551 -1.38 -9.30 31.02
N ASP A 552 -1.29 -8.60 29.91
CA ASP A 552 -1.41 -9.19 28.58
C ASP A 552 -0.23 -10.14 28.29
N PRO A 553 -0.47 -11.44 28.07
CA PRO A 553 0.58 -12.43 27.84
C PRO A 553 1.39 -12.17 26.56
N ARG A 554 0.82 -11.46 25.57
CA ARG A 554 1.51 -11.10 24.34
C ARG A 554 2.63 -10.07 24.55
N ARG A 555 2.64 -9.34 25.68
CA ARG A 555 3.75 -8.45 26.02
C ARG A 555 5.07 -9.20 26.13
N ALA A 556 5.04 -10.40 26.74
CA ALA A 556 6.22 -11.26 26.84
C ALA A 556 6.71 -11.69 25.44
N GLU A 557 5.80 -12.03 24.53
CA GLU A 557 6.13 -12.32 23.14
C GLU A 557 6.73 -11.09 22.43
N GLY A 558 6.13 -9.92 22.62
CA GLY A 558 6.61 -8.66 22.06
C GLY A 558 8.06 -8.36 22.45
N PHE A 559 8.37 -8.45 23.74
CA PHE A 559 9.74 -8.29 24.24
C PHE A 559 10.70 -9.35 23.68
N TRP A 560 10.25 -10.60 23.57
CA TRP A 560 11.06 -11.69 23.00
C TRP A 560 11.36 -11.44 21.51
N ARG A 561 10.37 -10.98 20.71
CA ARG A 561 10.54 -10.62 19.31
C ARG A 561 11.52 -9.46 19.13
N ILE A 562 11.34 -8.36 19.89
CA ILE A 562 12.24 -7.19 19.88
C ILE A 562 13.66 -7.64 20.22
N ALA A 563 13.82 -8.48 21.26
CA ALA A 563 15.13 -8.99 21.65
C ALA A 563 15.78 -9.83 20.56
N GLY A 564 15.00 -10.66 19.86
CA GLY A 564 15.49 -11.46 18.73
C GLY A 564 16.00 -10.61 17.58
N LEU A 565 15.26 -9.56 17.23
CA LEU A 565 15.63 -8.59 16.19
C LEU A 565 16.92 -7.84 16.58
N ASN A 566 17.02 -7.35 17.80
CA ASN A 566 18.23 -6.67 18.31
C ASN A 566 19.44 -7.62 18.34
N HIS A 567 19.24 -8.89 18.72
CA HIS A 567 20.30 -9.89 18.73
C HIS A 567 20.85 -10.13 17.31
N ALA A 568 19.96 -10.21 16.31
CA ALA A 568 20.35 -10.42 14.92
C ALA A 568 21.15 -9.22 14.35
N GLU A 569 20.94 -8.02 14.87
CA GLU A 569 21.72 -6.81 14.51
C GLU A 569 23.04 -6.67 15.29
N GLY A 570 23.30 -7.54 16.27
CA GLY A 570 24.46 -7.40 17.14
C GLY A 570 24.29 -6.37 18.27
N ALA A 571 23.08 -5.83 18.45
CA ALA A 571 22.74 -4.95 19.58
C ALA A 571 22.50 -5.80 20.85
N TYR A 572 23.58 -6.42 21.34
CA TYR A 572 23.49 -7.46 22.38
C TYR A 572 22.95 -6.95 23.71
N ASP A 573 23.27 -5.73 24.10
CA ASP A 573 22.76 -5.15 25.35
C ASP A 573 21.25 -4.92 25.30
N ASP A 574 20.73 -4.48 24.14
CA ASP A 574 19.29 -4.30 23.93
C ASP A 574 18.58 -5.66 23.88
N ALA A 575 19.19 -6.65 23.23
CA ALA A 575 18.71 -8.02 23.22
C ALA A 575 18.62 -8.61 24.63
N VAL A 576 19.66 -8.42 25.44
CA VAL A 576 19.70 -8.87 26.84
C VAL A 576 18.55 -8.25 27.63
N ARG A 577 18.36 -6.91 27.51
CA ARG A 577 17.26 -6.23 28.20
C ARG A 577 15.89 -6.77 27.77
N GLY A 578 15.68 -6.94 26.46
CA GLY A 578 14.42 -7.43 25.92
C GLY A 578 14.08 -8.86 26.37
N TYR A 579 15.03 -9.80 26.31
CA TYR A 579 14.82 -11.17 26.82
C TYR A 579 14.55 -11.17 28.31
N GLN A 580 15.24 -10.32 29.09
CA GLN A 580 15.00 -10.18 30.52
C GLN A 580 13.59 -9.67 30.80
N GLN A 581 13.11 -8.71 30.03
CA GLN A 581 11.75 -8.20 30.14
C GLN A 581 10.72 -9.29 29.81
N ALA A 582 10.94 -10.08 28.74
CA ALA A 582 10.07 -11.20 28.42
C ALA A 582 9.91 -12.19 29.57
N ILE A 583 11.04 -12.51 30.28
CA ILE A 583 11.05 -13.38 31.46
C ILE A 583 10.30 -12.69 32.61
N ASN A 584 10.54 -11.42 32.89
CA ASN A 584 9.96 -10.70 34.00
C ASN A 584 8.43 -10.52 33.88
N VAL A 585 7.92 -10.28 32.65
CA VAL A 585 6.47 -10.12 32.42
C VAL A 585 5.68 -11.39 32.67
N SER A 586 6.24 -12.55 32.32
CA SER A 586 5.57 -13.84 32.53
C SER A 586 6.60 -14.93 32.88
N PRO A 587 7.06 -15.00 34.14
CA PRO A 587 8.19 -15.88 34.53
C PRO A 587 7.96 -17.37 34.30
N THR A 588 6.71 -17.81 34.27
CA THR A 588 6.33 -19.22 34.02
C THR A 588 5.72 -19.42 32.64
N GLY A 589 5.66 -18.35 31.82
CA GLY A 589 5.08 -18.38 30.48
C GLY A 589 6.01 -19.01 29.45
N PRO A 590 5.47 -19.36 28.27
CA PRO A 590 6.26 -20.01 27.22
C PRO A 590 7.40 -19.12 26.70
N PHE A 591 7.24 -17.81 26.71
CA PHE A 591 8.27 -16.88 26.25
C PHE A 591 9.37 -16.63 27.26
N ALA A 592 9.12 -16.83 28.56
CA ALA A 592 10.20 -16.89 29.55
C ALA A 592 11.16 -18.03 29.24
N VAL A 593 10.62 -19.23 29.07
CA VAL A 593 11.40 -20.44 28.74
C VAL A 593 12.18 -20.23 27.42
N ARG A 594 11.50 -19.76 26.37
CA ARG A 594 12.11 -19.49 25.06
C ARG A 594 13.15 -18.37 25.09
N SER A 595 13.12 -17.49 26.08
CA SER A 595 14.08 -16.38 26.21
C SER A 595 15.40 -16.80 26.86
N VAL A 596 15.44 -17.84 27.67
CA VAL A 596 16.62 -18.14 28.53
C VAL A 596 17.85 -18.43 27.70
N VAL A 597 17.77 -19.31 26.70
CA VAL A 597 18.92 -19.68 25.87
C VAL A 597 19.35 -18.55 24.94
N PRO A 598 18.42 -17.85 24.22
CA PRO A 598 18.78 -16.66 23.48
C PRO A 598 19.38 -15.54 24.33
N LEU A 599 18.91 -15.35 25.58
CA LEU A 599 19.52 -14.44 26.56
C LEU A 599 20.98 -14.81 26.84
N ALA A 600 21.23 -16.10 27.08
CA ALA A 600 22.60 -16.57 27.31
C ALA A 600 23.50 -16.36 26.06
N ARG A 601 22.96 -16.59 24.86
CA ARG A 601 23.69 -16.30 23.60
C ARG A 601 24.01 -14.82 23.48
N ALA A 602 23.03 -13.95 23.75
CA ALA A 602 23.24 -12.50 23.69
C ALA A 602 24.27 -12.04 24.72
N LEU A 603 24.23 -12.57 25.94
CA LEU A 603 25.23 -12.31 26.99
C LEU A 603 26.64 -12.75 26.56
N ALA A 604 26.77 -13.93 25.96
CA ALA A 604 28.03 -14.43 25.47
C ALA A 604 28.60 -13.59 24.33
N SER A 605 27.76 -13.28 23.33
CA SER A 605 28.15 -12.42 22.20
C SER A 605 28.49 -10.99 22.64
N GLY A 606 27.88 -10.50 23.72
CA GLY A 606 28.22 -9.23 24.36
C GLY A 606 29.42 -9.29 25.30
N GLY A 607 30.22 -10.39 25.29
CA GLY A 607 31.42 -10.52 26.12
C GLY A 607 31.16 -10.94 27.56
N ARG A 608 29.92 -11.23 27.97
CA ARG A 608 29.47 -11.58 29.33
C ARG A 608 29.34 -13.11 29.47
N SER A 609 30.36 -13.84 29.01
CA SER A 609 30.33 -15.33 29.00
C SER A 609 30.18 -15.96 30.37
N ALA A 610 30.62 -15.29 31.47
CA ALA A 610 30.43 -15.77 32.82
C ALA A 610 28.95 -15.76 33.24
N ASP A 611 28.24 -14.67 32.93
CA ASP A 611 26.82 -14.56 33.22
C ASP A 611 25.99 -15.56 32.37
N ALA A 612 26.39 -15.74 31.11
CA ALA A 612 25.78 -16.73 30.22
C ALA A 612 25.88 -18.15 30.80
N LEU A 613 27.09 -18.55 31.24
CA LEU A 613 27.28 -19.87 31.84
C LEU A 613 26.51 -20.06 33.14
N SER A 614 26.48 -19.03 34.00
CA SER A 614 25.70 -19.07 35.26
C SER A 614 24.20 -19.23 34.96
N LEU A 615 23.67 -18.52 33.96
CA LEU A 615 22.28 -18.64 33.54
C LEU A 615 21.96 -20.02 32.96
N LEU A 616 22.82 -20.54 32.10
CA LEU A 616 22.63 -21.87 31.49
C LEU A 616 22.77 -23.00 32.53
N GLN A 617 23.65 -22.84 33.51
CA GLN A 617 23.77 -23.81 34.60
C GLN A 617 22.44 -23.91 35.37
N ARG A 618 21.79 -22.81 35.67
CA ARG A 618 20.44 -22.76 36.28
C ARG A 618 19.38 -23.49 35.45
N VAL A 619 19.50 -23.43 34.10
CA VAL A 619 18.63 -24.23 33.21
C VAL A 619 18.82 -25.71 33.45
N LEU A 620 20.09 -26.17 33.52
CA LEU A 620 20.43 -27.59 33.77
C LEU A 620 20.03 -28.03 35.17
N ASP A 621 20.11 -27.15 36.16
CA ASP A 621 19.69 -27.39 37.55
C ASP A 621 18.16 -27.43 37.71
N GLY A 622 17.38 -27.08 36.69
CA GLY A 622 15.92 -27.17 36.66
C GLY A 622 15.18 -25.94 37.16
N ASP A 623 15.83 -24.80 37.38
CA ASP A 623 15.23 -23.56 37.89
C ASP A 623 14.04 -23.05 37.02
N PHE A 624 14.00 -23.39 35.74
CA PHE A 624 12.95 -22.97 34.81
C PHE A 624 11.91 -24.07 34.55
N GLY A 625 11.92 -25.15 35.30
CA GLY A 625 10.98 -26.26 35.16
C GLY A 625 11.06 -27.01 33.82
N LEU A 626 12.17 -26.86 33.10
CA LEU A 626 12.39 -27.50 31.81
C LEU A 626 12.65 -28.99 31.97
N GLN A 627 11.96 -29.80 31.18
CA GLN A 627 12.26 -31.22 31.07
C GLN A 627 13.59 -31.41 30.36
N PRO A 628 14.44 -32.37 30.79
CA PRO A 628 15.72 -32.63 30.12
C PRO A 628 15.62 -33.07 28.66
N SER A 629 14.41 -33.42 28.20
CA SER A 629 14.10 -33.72 26.79
C SER A 629 13.62 -32.51 25.99
N ALA A 630 13.42 -31.37 26.67
CA ALA A 630 12.98 -30.13 25.99
C ALA A 630 14.08 -29.62 25.04
N ILE A 631 13.66 -28.97 23.97
CA ILE A 631 14.57 -28.43 22.96
C ILE A 631 15.46 -27.32 23.56
N GLU A 632 14.92 -26.52 24.45
CA GLU A 632 15.62 -25.43 25.12
C GLU A 632 16.72 -25.96 26.07
N TYR A 633 16.51 -27.15 26.70
CA TYR A 633 17.52 -27.80 27.51
C TYR A 633 18.70 -28.26 26.64
N LEU A 634 18.41 -28.87 25.48
CA LEU A 634 19.43 -29.30 24.52
C LEU A 634 20.18 -28.09 23.91
N ASP A 635 19.46 -27.01 23.65
CA ASP A 635 20.05 -25.75 23.20
C ASP A 635 20.97 -25.15 24.25
N ALA A 636 20.63 -25.29 25.54
CA ALA A 636 21.50 -24.87 26.63
C ALA A 636 22.79 -25.69 26.67
N LEU A 637 22.72 -27.02 26.54
CA LEU A 637 23.90 -27.88 26.46
C LEU A 637 24.81 -27.53 25.27
N ASP A 638 24.23 -27.24 24.10
CA ASP A 638 24.99 -26.81 22.91
C ASP A 638 25.72 -25.48 23.15
N VAL A 639 25.04 -24.49 23.71
CA VAL A 639 25.66 -23.18 24.00
C VAL A 639 26.73 -23.33 25.09
N MET A 640 26.50 -24.14 26.13
CA MET A 640 27.51 -24.44 27.15
C MET A 640 28.74 -25.15 26.58
N ALA A 641 28.52 -26.09 25.66
CA ALA A 641 29.62 -26.76 24.97
C ALA A 641 30.49 -25.80 24.18
N ARG A 642 29.86 -24.90 23.44
CA ARG A 642 30.55 -23.86 22.64
C ARG A 642 31.37 -22.95 23.56
N LEU A 643 30.74 -22.40 24.60
CA LEU A 643 31.42 -21.51 25.53
C LEU A 643 32.55 -22.19 26.28
N ALA A 644 32.41 -23.49 26.64
CA ALA A 644 33.47 -24.26 27.23
C ALA A 644 34.64 -24.47 26.28
N PHE A 645 34.36 -24.77 25.01
CA PHE A 645 35.39 -24.97 23.98
C PHE A 645 36.17 -23.67 23.70
N GLU A 646 35.46 -22.51 23.54
CA GLU A 646 36.06 -21.20 23.37
C GLU A 646 36.98 -20.79 24.53
N ARG A 647 36.69 -21.27 25.75
CA ARG A 647 37.51 -21.05 26.95
C ARG A 647 38.66 -22.06 27.08
N GLY A 648 38.81 -22.96 26.13
CA GLY A 648 39.82 -23.99 26.09
C GLY A 648 39.50 -25.23 26.95
N ASP A 649 38.28 -25.32 27.54
CA ASP A 649 37.83 -26.48 28.30
C ASP A 649 37.12 -27.49 27.35
N ALA A 650 37.93 -28.10 26.49
CA ALA A 650 37.43 -29.07 25.52
C ALA A 650 36.84 -30.33 26.20
N VAL A 651 37.22 -30.61 27.44
CA VAL A 651 36.71 -31.78 28.21
C VAL A 651 35.23 -31.54 28.53
N LYS A 652 34.91 -30.41 29.15
CA LYS A 652 33.50 -30.06 29.44
C LYS A 652 32.67 -29.91 28.19
N ALA A 653 33.26 -29.33 27.13
CA ALA A 653 32.57 -29.22 25.84
C ALA A 653 32.15 -30.60 25.32
N ALA A 654 33.05 -31.59 25.38
CA ALA A 654 32.75 -32.96 24.96
C ALA A 654 31.69 -33.64 25.88
N GLU A 655 31.68 -33.34 27.18
CA GLU A 655 30.69 -33.85 28.11
C GLU A 655 29.29 -33.36 27.78
N TYR A 656 29.09 -32.02 27.60
CA TYR A 656 27.81 -31.42 27.23
C TYR A 656 27.29 -31.93 25.89
N LEU A 657 28.17 -32.09 24.90
CA LEU A 657 27.80 -32.61 23.59
C LEU A 657 27.37 -34.07 23.63
N ARG A 658 28.07 -34.90 24.40
CA ARG A 658 27.65 -36.29 24.61
C ARG A 658 26.31 -36.38 25.28
N GLU A 659 26.06 -35.57 26.31
CA GLU A 659 24.78 -35.53 26.98
C GLU A 659 23.67 -35.13 26.01
N ALA A 660 23.86 -34.09 25.21
CA ALA A 660 22.90 -33.64 24.19
C ALA A 660 22.55 -34.75 23.18
N LEU A 661 23.58 -35.43 22.65
CA LEU A 661 23.43 -36.52 21.68
C LEU A 661 22.77 -37.76 22.29
N GLN A 662 23.07 -38.07 23.56
CA GLN A 662 22.46 -39.20 24.28
C GLN A 662 20.97 -38.97 24.54
N ARG A 663 20.58 -37.74 24.89
CA ARG A 663 19.20 -37.40 25.21
C ARG A 663 18.30 -37.34 23.97
N ARG A 664 18.89 -37.00 22.83
CA ARG A 664 18.15 -36.84 21.58
C ARG A 664 18.95 -37.35 20.38
N PRO A 665 19.03 -38.65 20.19
CA PRO A 665 19.85 -39.27 19.16
C PRO A 665 19.35 -38.95 17.74
N ASP A 666 18.04 -38.62 17.59
CA ASP A 666 17.40 -38.28 16.31
C ASP A 666 17.26 -36.77 16.08
N ASP A 667 18.03 -35.93 16.79
CA ASP A 667 18.00 -34.48 16.56
C ASP A 667 18.47 -34.13 15.14
N LEU A 668 17.75 -33.23 14.47
CA LEU A 668 18.11 -32.77 13.13
C LEU A 668 19.53 -32.14 13.09
N ARG A 669 19.99 -31.59 14.21
CA ARG A 669 21.33 -31.03 14.37
C ARG A 669 22.38 -32.07 14.76
N GLY A 670 22.01 -33.35 14.76
CA GLY A 670 22.93 -34.44 15.15
C GLY A 670 24.27 -34.39 14.38
N GLY A 671 24.25 -34.00 13.11
CA GLY A 671 25.44 -33.79 12.29
C GLY A 671 26.38 -32.71 12.85
N GLU A 672 25.81 -31.56 13.20
CA GLU A 672 26.52 -30.44 13.83
C GLU A 672 27.06 -30.75 15.20
N LEU A 673 26.23 -31.35 16.08
CA LEU A 673 26.67 -31.75 17.42
C LEU A 673 27.79 -32.81 17.41
N GLN A 674 27.71 -33.79 16.50
CA GLN A 674 28.75 -34.78 16.29
C GLN A 674 30.04 -34.15 15.76
N PHE A 675 29.94 -33.18 14.83
CA PHE A 675 31.10 -32.45 14.33
C PHE A 675 31.84 -31.71 15.46
N ARG A 676 31.10 -30.95 16.30
CA ARG A 676 31.66 -30.24 17.46
C ARG A 676 32.22 -31.17 18.52
N LEU A 677 31.59 -32.32 18.73
CA LEU A 677 32.12 -33.36 19.60
C LEU A 677 33.48 -33.87 19.09
N GLY A 678 33.58 -34.12 17.79
CA GLY A 678 34.83 -34.50 17.13
C GLY A 678 35.93 -33.46 17.32
N GLU A 679 35.63 -32.17 17.13
CA GLU A 679 36.56 -31.06 17.35
C GLU A 679 37.04 -30.97 18.80
N SER A 680 36.10 -31.14 19.76
CA SER A 680 36.43 -31.14 21.18
C SER A 680 37.36 -32.30 21.56
N LEU A 681 37.07 -33.50 21.08
CA LEU A 681 37.91 -34.69 21.30
C LEU A 681 39.29 -34.58 20.67
N ASP A 682 39.38 -34.01 19.46
CA ASP A 682 40.64 -33.73 18.81
C ASP A 682 41.47 -32.71 19.60
N ALA A 683 40.84 -31.66 20.13
CA ALA A 683 41.51 -30.67 20.98
C ALA A 683 42.05 -31.30 22.27
N ILE A 684 41.30 -32.22 22.90
CA ILE A 684 41.76 -32.99 24.07
C ILE A 684 42.98 -33.84 23.70
N ALA A 685 42.94 -34.52 22.53
CA ALA A 685 44.05 -35.37 22.08
C ALA A 685 45.29 -34.53 21.80
N ARG A 686 45.16 -33.36 21.14
CA ARG A 686 46.28 -32.43 20.94
C ARG A 686 46.85 -31.90 22.24
N ALA A 687 46.02 -31.63 23.27
CA ALA A 687 46.50 -31.22 24.58
C ALA A 687 47.29 -32.35 25.27
N ALA A 688 46.82 -33.59 25.20
CA ALA A 688 47.53 -34.74 25.74
C ALA A 688 48.91 -34.98 25.05
N ARG A 689 48.96 -34.80 23.72
CA ARG A 689 50.26 -34.88 22.99
C ARG A 689 51.23 -33.78 23.39
N ARG A 690 50.77 -32.53 23.50
CA ARG A 690 51.63 -31.44 24.01
C ARG A 690 52.18 -31.77 25.41
N GLN A 691 51.39 -32.39 26.27
CA GLN A 691 51.85 -32.84 27.60
C GLN A 691 52.86 -33.97 27.53
N ALA A 692 52.78 -34.86 26.53
CA ALA A 692 53.77 -35.92 26.28
C ALA A 692 55.11 -35.36 25.80
N GLU A 693 55.08 -34.23 25.09
CA GLU A 693 56.28 -33.57 24.49
C GLU A 693 57.00 -32.67 25.51
N THR A 694 56.45 -32.33 26.65
CA THR A 694 57.10 -31.50 27.67
C THR A 694 58.27 -32.29 28.29
N GLY A 695 59.48 -31.66 28.35
CA GLY A 695 60.77 -32.31 28.63
C GLY A 695 60.89 -32.99 30.01
N ASP A 696 60.04 -32.67 31.00
CA ASP A 696 60.13 -33.15 32.37
C ASP A 696 59.25 -34.37 32.70
N VAL A 697 58.65 -35.01 31.69
CA VAL A 697 57.70 -36.10 31.88
C VAL A 697 58.38 -37.47 31.86
N SER A 698 58.15 -38.33 32.86
CA SER A 698 58.64 -39.70 32.89
C SER A 698 58.15 -40.51 31.67
N VAL A 699 58.96 -41.50 31.21
CA VAL A 699 58.60 -42.36 30.07
C VAL A 699 57.25 -43.02 30.27
N ALA A 700 56.90 -43.48 31.47
CA ALA A 700 55.62 -44.13 31.79
C ALA A 700 54.45 -43.14 31.61
N ARG A 701 54.63 -41.89 32.04
CA ARG A 701 53.61 -40.84 31.93
C ARG A 701 53.43 -40.32 30.48
N ARG A 702 54.54 -40.25 29.75
CA ARG A 702 54.50 -39.94 28.31
C ARG A 702 53.70 -41.02 27.54
N LEU A 703 53.97 -42.29 27.76
CA LEU A 703 53.23 -43.41 27.15
C LEU A 703 51.74 -43.39 27.55
N GLN A 704 51.42 -42.92 28.75
CA GLN A 704 50.02 -42.73 29.13
C GLN A 704 49.36 -41.62 28.35
N PHE A 705 49.98 -40.44 28.23
CA PHE A 705 49.46 -39.34 27.45
C PHE A 705 49.29 -39.69 25.96
N GLU A 706 50.23 -40.45 25.39
CA GLU A 706 50.16 -40.95 24.00
C GLU A 706 48.98 -41.91 23.80
N ARG A 707 48.72 -42.81 24.77
CA ARG A 707 47.57 -43.72 24.76
C ARG A 707 46.26 -42.98 24.91
N ASP A 708 46.21 -42.01 25.81
CA ASP A 708 45.01 -41.15 26.01
C ASP A 708 44.74 -40.33 24.74
N ALA A 709 45.73 -39.74 24.12
CA ALA A 709 45.62 -39.03 22.87
C ALA A 709 45.12 -39.94 21.74
N ALA A 710 45.67 -41.15 21.59
CA ALA A 710 45.21 -42.12 20.61
C ALA A 710 43.73 -42.56 20.86
N ALA A 711 43.35 -42.77 22.10
CA ALA A 711 41.97 -43.07 22.43
C ALA A 711 41.01 -41.94 22.04
N ARG A 712 41.35 -40.68 22.35
CA ARG A 712 40.52 -39.51 22.00
C ARG A 712 40.47 -39.27 20.50
N LEU A 713 41.55 -39.48 19.74
CA LEU A 713 41.55 -39.42 18.29
C LEU A 713 40.65 -40.48 17.66
N ASN A 714 40.62 -41.69 18.21
CA ASN A 714 39.69 -42.71 17.73
C ASN A 714 38.22 -42.34 18.02
N GLU A 715 37.94 -41.76 19.18
CA GLU A 715 36.60 -41.22 19.47
C GLU A 715 36.27 -40.06 18.55
N ALA A 716 37.20 -39.11 18.29
CA ALA A 716 37.02 -37.99 17.38
C ALA A 716 36.71 -38.45 15.96
N ARG A 717 37.46 -39.42 15.45
CA ARG A 717 37.24 -40.01 14.11
C ARG A 717 35.84 -40.60 13.98
N ARG A 718 35.37 -41.33 15.04
CA ARG A 718 34.00 -41.84 15.02
C ARG A 718 32.95 -40.75 15.08
N ALA A 719 33.15 -39.69 15.84
CA ALA A 719 32.24 -38.55 15.90
C ALA A 719 32.16 -37.83 14.53
N PHE A 720 33.28 -37.60 13.84
CA PHE A 720 33.29 -37.05 12.48
C PHE A 720 32.60 -37.98 11.47
N GLU A 721 32.78 -39.29 11.57
CA GLU A 721 32.05 -40.26 10.74
C GLU A 721 30.54 -40.17 10.95
N GLN A 722 30.09 -40.11 12.22
CA GLN A 722 28.68 -39.99 12.57
C GLN A 722 28.13 -38.66 12.09
N SER A 723 28.91 -37.59 12.18
CA SER A 723 28.57 -36.28 11.61
C SER A 723 28.30 -36.36 10.10
N ILE A 724 29.24 -36.96 9.33
CA ILE A 724 29.11 -37.15 7.90
C ILE A 724 27.83 -37.94 7.58
N VAL A 725 27.62 -39.07 8.25
CA VAL A 725 26.43 -39.90 8.04
C VAL A 725 25.13 -39.14 8.36
N ALA A 726 25.13 -38.33 9.40
CA ALA A 726 23.98 -37.56 9.82
C ALA A 726 23.63 -36.47 8.77
N PHE A 727 24.64 -35.72 8.25
CA PHE A 727 24.41 -34.73 7.21
C PHE A 727 23.98 -35.36 5.87
N GLU A 728 24.57 -36.49 5.49
CA GLU A 728 24.24 -37.19 4.23
C GLU A 728 22.86 -37.86 4.24
N LYS A 729 22.29 -38.12 5.42
CA LYS A 729 20.92 -38.64 5.56
C LYS A 729 19.84 -37.58 5.52
N GLN A 730 20.20 -36.30 5.60
CA GLN A 730 19.20 -35.23 5.58
C GLN A 730 18.53 -35.13 4.20
N THR A 731 17.20 -35.05 4.20
CA THR A 731 16.41 -34.92 2.98
C THR A 731 16.19 -33.46 2.56
N VAL A 732 16.47 -32.53 3.48
CA VAL A 732 16.41 -31.08 3.25
C VAL A 732 17.79 -30.59 2.79
N PRO A 733 17.88 -29.70 1.82
CA PRO A 733 19.17 -29.14 1.41
C PRO A 733 19.89 -28.50 2.59
N LEU A 734 21.19 -28.84 2.73
CA LEU A 734 22.04 -28.27 3.77
C LEU A 734 22.24 -26.78 3.52
N ASP A 735 22.20 -25.97 4.57
CA ASP A 735 22.61 -24.58 4.48
C ASP A 735 24.16 -24.45 4.31
N GLY A 736 24.63 -23.23 4.04
CA GLY A 736 26.05 -22.99 3.79
C GLY A 736 26.95 -23.39 4.96
N LEU A 737 26.50 -23.25 6.21
CA LEU A 737 27.24 -23.62 7.41
C LEU A 737 27.34 -25.13 7.54
N ALA A 738 26.24 -25.85 7.35
CA ALA A 738 26.20 -27.31 7.41
C ALA A 738 27.05 -27.94 6.28
N VAL A 739 27.04 -27.35 5.08
CA VAL A 739 27.93 -27.76 3.97
C VAL A 739 29.41 -27.58 4.35
N ASP A 740 29.77 -26.47 4.99
CA ASP A 740 31.12 -26.22 5.46
C ASP A 740 31.52 -27.23 6.55
N MET A 741 30.66 -27.48 7.54
CA MET A 741 30.89 -28.47 8.57
C MET A 741 31.05 -29.88 8.00
N LEU A 742 30.24 -30.29 7.06
CA LEU A 742 30.37 -31.58 6.37
C LEU A 742 31.71 -31.71 5.68
N ARG A 743 32.16 -30.66 4.96
CA ARG A 743 33.47 -30.63 4.28
C ARG A 743 34.62 -30.73 5.28
N ARG A 744 34.54 -29.97 6.37
CA ARG A 744 35.50 -30.02 7.49
C ARG A 744 35.51 -31.37 8.20
N ALA A 745 34.34 -32.02 8.39
CA ALA A 745 34.23 -33.34 8.97
C ALA A 745 34.97 -34.42 8.18
N HIS A 746 34.84 -34.39 6.83
CA HIS A 746 35.58 -35.31 5.97
C HIS A 746 37.09 -35.13 6.12
N LEU A 747 37.60 -33.89 6.13
CA LEU A 747 39.02 -33.60 6.31
C LEU A 747 39.48 -33.99 7.73
N ALA A 748 38.74 -33.61 8.75
CA ALA A 748 39.08 -33.91 10.16
C ALA A 748 39.11 -35.42 10.46
N ARG A 749 38.21 -36.19 9.84
CA ARG A 749 38.25 -37.65 9.91
C ARG A 749 39.54 -38.21 9.32
N ALA A 750 40.00 -37.68 8.18
CA ALA A 750 41.23 -38.09 7.53
C ALA A 750 42.47 -37.67 8.35
N ASN A 751 42.47 -36.46 8.93
CA ASN A 751 43.51 -35.98 9.83
C ASN A 751 43.62 -36.85 11.07
N ALA A 752 42.52 -37.26 11.69
CA ALA A 752 42.52 -38.14 12.84
C ALA A 752 43.18 -39.53 12.53
N ALA A 753 42.92 -40.09 11.34
CA ALA A 753 43.59 -41.32 10.91
C ALA A 753 45.11 -41.11 10.68
N PHE A 754 45.48 -39.98 10.09
CA PHE A 754 46.88 -39.59 9.90
C PHE A 754 47.60 -39.48 11.25
N ASP A 755 46.99 -38.80 12.19
CA ASP A 755 47.51 -38.58 13.52
C ASP A 755 47.57 -39.85 14.36
N LEU A 756 46.74 -40.83 14.08
CA LEU A 756 46.86 -42.19 14.67
C LEU A 756 47.99 -43.02 14.07
N GLY A 757 48.66 -42.55 13.02
CA GLY A 757 49.70 -43.30 12.29
C GLY A 757 49.13 -44.28 11.26
N GLU A 758 47.82 -44.28 11.02
CA GLU A 758 47.13 -45.17 10.08
C GLU A 758 47.19 -44.56 8.66
N PHE A 759 48.45 -44.40 8.13
CA PHE A 759 48.71 -43.60 6.95
C PHE A 759 48.02 -44.10 5.67
N GLU A 760 47.92 -45.43 5.46
CA GLU A 760 47.16 -45.98 4.32
C GLU A 760 45.69 -45.65 4.38
N GLN A 761 45.10 -45.72 5.56
CA GLN A 761 43.68 -45.35 5.74
C GLN A 761 43.50 -43.85 5.60
N ALA A 762 44.46 -43.04 6.10
CA ALA A 762 44.45 -41.58 5.91
C ALA A 762 44.47 -41.19 4.43
N ILE A 763 45.33 -41.85 3.63
CA ILE A 763 45.40 -41.62 2.18
C ILE A 763 44.04 -41.86 1.53
N GLN A 764 43.41 -43.01 1.83
CA GLN A 764 42.07 -43.32 1.29
C GLN A 764 41.04 -42.27 1.67
N LEU A 765 41.04 -41.80 2.90
CA LEU A 765 40.10 -40.76 3.36
C LEU A 765 40.38 -39.39 2.73
N TYR A 766 41.64 -39.00 2.55
CA TYR A 766 42.02 -37.77 1.83
C TYR A 766 41.64 -37.84 0.37
N GLU A 767 41.73 -38.98 -0.28
CA GLU A 767 41.27 -39.19 -1.65
C GLU A 767 39.76 -39.00 -1.81
N VAL A 768 38.99 -39.32 -0.77
CA VAL A 768 37.56 -39.04 -0.72
C VAL A 768 37.33 -37.50 -0.69
N VAL A 769 38.13 -36.77 0.10
CA VAL A 769 38.05 -35.30 0.15
C VAL A 769 38.35 -34.67 -1.20
N ASP A 770 39.48 -35.08 -1.85
CA ASP A 770 39.87 -34.55 -3.13
C ASP A 770 38.81 -34.82 -4.24
N ARG A 771 38.21 -36.01 -4.24
CA ARG A 771 37.15 -36.37 -5.21
C ARG A 771 35.83 -35.65 -4.98
N LYS A 772 35.48 -35.47 -3.71
CA LYS A 772 34.16 -34.88 -3.33
C LYS A 772 34.17 -33.35 -3.48
N TYR A 773 35.35 -32.71 -3.29
CA TYR A 773 35.45 -31.26 -3.26
C TYR A 773 36.54 -30.71 -4.20
N PRO A 774 36.55 -31.06 -5.52
CA PRO A 774 37.64 -30.72 -6.44
C PRO A 774 37.76 -29.22 -6.68
N GLU A 775 36.70 -28.46 -6.53
CA GLU A 775 36.68 -27.01 -6.79
C GLU A 775 36.95 -26.18 -5.51
N HIS A 776 37.22 -26.83 -4.40
CA HIS A 776 37.46 -26.14 -3.13
C HIS A 776 38.91 -26.34 -2.66
N ALA A 777 39.46 -25.31 -2.00
CA ALA A 777 40.84 -25.35 -1.51
C ALA A 777 41.13 -26.48 -0.51
N VAL A 778 40.10 -27.09 0.10
CA VAL A 778 40.24 -28.27 0.96
C VAL A 778 40.87 -29.47 0.21
N SER A 779 40.66 -29.57 -1.11
CA SER A 779 41.32 -30.61 -1.94
C SER A 779 42.85 -30.45 -1.97
N MET A 780 43.34 -29.22 -1.92
CA MET A 780 44.77 -28.94 -1.82
C MET A 780 45.34 -29.47 -0.50
N ILE A 781 44.63 -29.21 0.63
CA ILE A 781 45.06 -29.72 1.93
C ILE A 781 45.11 -31.24 1.90
N ALA A 782 44.05 -31.88 1.37
CA ALA A 782 43.99 -33.32 1.25
C ALA A 782 45.16 -33.91 0.42
N LEU A 783 45.44 -33.34 -0.75
CA LEU A 783 46.52 -33.79 -1.62
C LEU A 783 47.90 -33.65 -0.95
N ILE A 784 48.12 -32.55 -0.22
CA ILE A 784 49.36 -32.32 0.52
C ILE A 784 49.47 -33.31 1.67
N GLN A 785 48.41 -33.62 2.37
CA GLN A 785 48.40 -34.63 3.42
C GLN A 785 48.60 -36.06 2.86
N ILE A 786 48.13 -36.35 1.66
CA ILE A 786 48.48 -37.60 0.95
C ILE A 786 50.00 -37.66 0.70
N VAL A 787 50.60 -36.57 0.29
CA VAL A 787 52.05 -36.50 0.15
C VAL A 787 52.75 -36.80 1.47
N ASN A 788 52.34 -36.13 2.55
CA ASN A 788 52.91 -36.32 3.87
C ASN A 788 52.74 -37.79 4.39
N ALA A 789 51.56 -38.38 4.15
CA ALA A 789 51.29 -39.77 4.51
C ALA A 789 52.16 -40.77 3.75
N CYS A 790 52.33 -40.55 2.42
CA CYS A 790 53.23 -41.37 1.61
C CYS A 790 54.67 -41.22 2.03
N ASP A 791 55.14 -40.04 2.42
CA ASP A 791 56.49 -39.83 2.97
C ASP A 791 56.67 -40.60 4.31
N ARG A 792 55.65 -40.62 5.15
CA ARG A 792 55.68 -41.39 6.38
C ARG A 792 55.74 -42.91 6.15
N LEU A 793 55.16 -43.40 5.04
CA LEU A 793 55.20 -44.80 4.63
C LEU A 793 56.53 -45.13 3.86
N GLY A 794 57.30 -44.16 3.50
CA GLY A 794 58.48 -44.30 2.63
C GLY A 794 58.17 -44.57 1.16
N ASP A 795 56.90 -44.31 0.73
CA ASP A 795 56.46 -44.53 -0.66
C ASP A 795 56.67 -43.27 -1.51
N VAL A 796 57.88 -43.15 -2.00
CA VAL A 796 58.34 -42.05 -2.79
C VAL A 796 57.53 -41.88 -4.07
N SER A 797 57.18 -43.01 -4.71
CA SER A 797 56.42 -43.00 -5.97
C SER A 797 55.02 -42.39 -5.84
N ARG A 798 54.25 -42.82 -4.81
CA ARG A 798 52.92 -42.26 -4.54
C ARG A 798 53.05 -40.83 -4.07
N ALA A 799 54.05 -40.46 -3.30
CA ALA A 799 54.29 -39.08 -2.87
C ALA A 799 54.55 -38.13 -4.05
N GLU A 800 55.33 -38.55 -5.03
CA GLU A 800 55.55 -37.74 -6.27
C GLU A 800 54.28 -37.59 -7.12
N ILE A 801 53.51 -38.65 -7.25
CA ILE A 801 52.24 -38.60 -7.97
C ILE A 801 51.26 -37.63 -7.27
N ALA A 802 51.11 -37.71 -5.96
CA ALA A 802 50.26 -36.84 -5.16
C ALA A 802 50.72 -35.37 -5.23
N HIS A 803 52.07 -35.15 -5.21
CA HIS A 803 52.62 -33.81 -5.39
C HIS A 803 52.29 -33.21 -6.75
N ARG A 804 52.43 -33.93 -7.86
CA ARG A 804 52.02 -33.46 -9.20
C ARG A 804 50.52 -33.21 -9.27
N ARG A 805 49.72 -34.06 -8.66
CA ARG A 805 48.26 -33.82 -8.58
C ARG A 805 47.94 -32.52 -7.83
N ALA A 806 48.68 -32.23 -6.74
CA ALA A 806 48.51 -30.98 -6.00
C ALA A 806 48.90 -29.76 -6.85
N GLN A 807 49.96 -29.84 -7.63
CA GLN A 807 50.35 -28.77 -8.56
C GLN A 807 49.27 -28.51 -9.64
N LEU A 808 48.74 -29.59 -10.23
CA LEU A 808 47.64 -29.48 -11.19
C LEU A 808 46.37 -28.91 -10.57
N ARG A 809 46.03 -29.34 -9.37
CA ARG A 809 44.88 -28.82 -8.63
C ARG A 809 45.04 -27.33 -8.35
N LEU A 810 46.21 -26.89 -7.90
CA LEU A 810 46.46 -25.48 -7.61
C LEU A 810 46.31 -24.62 -8.86
N ALA A 811 46.77 -25.13 -10.05
CA ALA A 811 46.59 -24.44 -11.30
C ALA A 811 45.12 -24.34 -11.77
N GLN A 812 44.27 -25.29 -11.37
CA GLN A 812 42.82 -25.33 -11.70
C GLN A 812 41.95 -24.48 -10.77
N LEU A 813 42.36 -24.29 -9.51
CA LEU A 813 41.55 -23.54 -8.52
C LEU A 813 41.66 -22.03 -8.78
N PRO A 814 40.53 -21.31 -8.78
CA PRO A 814 40.55 -19.86 -8.86
C PRO A 814 41.07 -19.22 -7.56
N ASN A 815 41.52 -17.98 -7.61
CA ASN A 815 42.06 -17.29 -6.44
C ASN A 815 41.01 -17.13 -5.32
N GLU A 816 39.75 -16.99 -5.69
CA GLU A 816 38.61 -16.84 -4.79
C GLU A 816 38.42 -18.08 -3.88
N ALA A 817 38.84 -19.25 -4.35
CA ALA A 817 38.77 -20.48 -3.55
C ALA A 817 39.68 -20.43 -2.30
N PHE A 818 40.68 -19.55 -2.27
CA PHE A 818 41.59 -19.33 -1.16
C PHE A 818 41.22 -18.14 -0.25
N LEU A 819 40.19 -17.35 -0.62
CA LEU A 819 39.73 -16.19 0.13
C LEU A 819 38.71 -16.56 1.20
N VAL A 820 38.17 -17.77 1.19
CA VAL A 820 37.15 -18.22 2.16
C VAL A 820 37.83 -18.55 3.46
N GLY A 821 37.47 -17.83 4.56
CA GLY A 821 38.02 -17.98 5.88
C GLY A 821 37.94 -19.41 6.42
N GLY A 822 38.69 -19.73 7.44
CA GLY A 822 38.72 -21.05 8.10
C GLY A 822 40.09 -21.75 8.10
N GLY A 823 41.18 -20.98 8.14
CA GLY A 823 42.52 -21.54 8.27
C GLY A 823 43.10 -22.08 6.98
N ILE A 824 42.58 -21.70 5.83
CA ILE A 824 43.17 -22.02 4.51
C ILE A 824 44.27 -21.01 4.24
N LEU A 825 45.51 -21.51 3.96
CA LEU A 825 46.63 -20.67 3.63
C LEU A 825 46.36 -19.94 2.29
N ALA A 826 46.93 -18.74 2.14
CA ALA A 826 46.89 -18.02 0.89
C ALA A 826 47.53 -18.82 -0.25
N ARG A 827 47.10 -18.60 -1.48
CA ARG A 827 47.59 -19.32 -2.67
C ARG A 827 49.13 -19.32 -2.76
N GLU A 828 49.77 -18.19 -2.50
CA GLU A 828 51.22 -18.01 -2.54
C GLU A 828 51.95 -18.93 -1.54
N SER A 829 51.34 -19.22 -0.39
CA SER A 829 51.91 -20.15 0.59
C SER A 829 51.92 -21.57 0.05
N TRP A 830 50.90 -22.01 -0.67
CA TRP A 830 50.83 -23.30 -1.31
C TRP A 830 51.80 -23.40 -2.49
N GLU A 831 51.93 -22.37 -3.28
CA GLU A 831 52.89 -22.25 -4.37
C GLU A 831 54.30 -22.39 -3.81
N THR A 832 54.63 -21.67 -2.75
CA THR A 832 55.92 -21.71 -2.09
C THR A 832 56.21 -23.10 -1.51
N TRP A 833 55.25 -23.75 -0.87
CA TRP A 833 55.40 -25.08 -0.32
C TRP A 833 55.66 -26.12 -1.41
N LEU A 834 54.88 -26.11 -2.49
CA LEU A 834 55.03 -27.02 -3.63
C LEU A 834 56.34 -26.81 -4.38
N ALA A 835 56.84 -25.57 -4.47
CA ALA A 835 58.11 -25.26 -5.13
C ALA A 835 59.35 -25.66 -4.31
N ASN A 836 59.29 -25.51 -2.98
CA ASN A 836 60.42 -25.70 -2.07
C ASN A 836 60.53 -27.11 -1.48
N ARG A 837 59.64 -28.04 -1.85
CA ARG A 837 59.70 -29.40 -1.33
C ARG A 837 60.96 -30.10 -1.87
N PRO A 838 61.87 -30.60 -0.95
CA PRO A 838 63.02 -31.35 -1.38
C PRO A 838 62.65 -32.72 -2.01
N PRO A 839 63.36 -33.25 -2.99
CA PRO A 839 63.11 -34.60 -3.48
C PRO A 839 63.10 -35.58 -2.31
N SER A 840 62.15 -36.50 -2.27
CA SER A 840 61.83 -37.44 -1.19
C SER A 840 63.00 -38.37 -0.80
N SER A 841 64.15 -38.39 -1.52
CA SER A 841 65.38 -39.14 -1.22
C SER A 841 66.25 -38.55 -0.08
N ARG A 842 65.91 -37.39 0.49
CA ARG A 842 66.68 -36.70 1.54
C ARG A 842 65.96 -36.40 2.85
N VAL A 843 64.70 -36.82 3.06
CA VAL A 843 63.93 -36.49 4.26
C VAL A 843 63.94 -37.66 5.28
N ALA A 844 65.12 -38.15 5.62
CA ALA A 844 65.22 -39.09 6.74
C ALA A 844 65.44 -38.45 8.12
N SER A 845 65.47 -37.12 8.26
CA SER A 845 65.75 -36.53 9.57
C SER A 845 65.45 -35.08 9.78
N SER A 846 64.31 -34.56 9.36
CA SER A 846 63.79 -33.35 10.02
C SER A 846 62.34 -33.14 9.61
N VAL A 847 61.46 -33.65 10.43
CA VAL A 847 60.02 -33.38 10.31
C VAL A 847 59.75 -32.07 11.02
N ASN A 848 59.76 -30.99 10.25
CA ASN A 848 59.01 -29.81 10.68
C ASN A 848 57.58 -29.98 10.22
N SER A 849 56.71 -30.19 11.18
CA SER A 849 55.26 -30.13 10.99
C SER A 849 54.84 -28.88 10.19
N VAL A 850 54.09 -29.07 9.11
CA VAL A 850 53.26 -27.99 8.58
C VAL A 850 52.54 -27.33 9.74
N PRO A 851 52.63 -26.02 9.97
CA PRO A 851 51.87 -25.38 11.04
C PRO A 851 50.39 -25.69 10.77
N SER A 852 49.78 -26.36 11.74
CA SER A 852 48.32 -26.54 11.70
C SER A 852 47.77 -25.12 11.68
N ALA A 853 46.94 -24.82 10.75
CA ALA A 853 46.29 -23.51 10.57
C ALA A 853 45.29 -23.13 11.71
N THR A 854 45.52 -23.65 12.91
CA THR A 854 44.64 -23.47 14.04
C THR A 854 45.25 -22.68 15.20
N ASP A 855 46.49 -22.14 15.07
CA ASP A 855 47.12 -21.47 16.21
C ASP A 855 47.29 -19.95 16.17
N GLU A 856 46.77 -19.27 15.20
CA GLU A 856 46.68 -17.78 15.25
C GLU A 856 45.35 -17.29 14.66
N GLY A 857 44.47 -16.88 15.52
CA GLY A 857 43.25 -16.20 15.07
C GLY A 857 42.27 -16.02 16.19
N GLY A 858 42.66 -15.43 17.31
CA GLY A 858 41.78 -14.70 18.17
C GLY A 858 41.34 -13.46 17.34
N VAL A 859 40.16 -13.50 16.79
CA VAL A 859 39.50 -12.33 16.20
C VAL A 859 38.29 -12.00 17.03
N PRO A 860 38.01 -10.69 17.30
CA PRO A 860 37.03 -10.15 18.22
C PRO A 860 35.57 -10.53 17.92
#